data_604eebc061058ad0c9827de5053ef918
#
_entry.id   604eebc061058ad0c9827de5053ef918
#
_cell.length_a   1.000
_cell.length_b   1.000
_cell.length_c   1.000
_cell.angle_alpha   90.00
_cell.angle_beta   90.00
_cell.angle_gamma   90.00
#
_symmetry.space_group_name_H-M   'P 1'
#
loop_
_entity.id
_entity.type
_entity.pdbx_description
1 polymer ?
#
loop_
_entity_poly.entity_id
_entity_poly.type
_entity_poly.pdbx_seq_one_letter_code
_entity_poly.pdbx_strand_id
1 'polypeptide(L)'
;MIPRHLGTAAAVFVLLPLSITALGATNADAASNPRVALPQTVNPSVGHSHRIGDLPVGQKLSVSVSLKLRDSAGLDRFLAAVGTPGSPEYGHYLTPAQFAARFAPTKADLDRVRSYLRSQGLTVTGVSGNRQVVSATGSVSKINKAFGTHETNYLDTARHRHFYANDKAATLPSDVAAAVQGVSGLDNHTVRHHNLVRPAAAPRAASSGLGPSQYDGAYRFDKLGADGTGQTVALWEFDGYKQSNLTTYDSQYGLTGPSVSTVSVDGASYDSSPGDGQGEVELDSEIVRGVAPKATQLIYEAPNSDAGEVDMAAKIVSDNRASVISISWGSCEPDTTSSSMTSVNNSFKQAAAQGISIFSASGDDGSRDCSRSTSGSSVRAVDFPASSPYNTAVGGTNLSVSGTTYSSERAWSTSGGGISTVFSRPSWQTGTATMRTVPDVSSNADPASGFAIYTVGGWQVYGGTSAAAPLWSGYAALYNQKAAAAGKSALGEVNPKIYSVASGSGYSSALHDITSGSNQDYSTATGYDRVTGWGSPIADGLTSALMGGTGGDGGGSSGGDGTCTTAQLLGNNGFETGSASPWSASSGVVDSSASEPAHGGSWKAWLDGYGSTHTDTLSQSVTIASGCKATFSFWMHVDTDENTSSTAYDKLQVQAVSSGGTVLGTLATYSNLNAASGYVQKSFDLSSYAGKSITLKFTGTEDSSLGTSFVIDDTALNVS
;
A
#
# COMPACT_ATOMS: atom_id res chain seq x y z
N MET A 1 -12.82 11.48 -45.33
CA MET A 1 -14.08 12.12 -45.80
C MET A 1 -15.21 11.11 -45.83
N ILE A 2 -16.06 11.06 -44.85
CA ILE A 2 -17.42 10.50 -44.94
C ILE A 2 -18.26 11.29 -43.89
N PRO A 3 -19.29 12.08 -44.31
CA PRO A 3 -20.08 12.85 -43.38
C PRO A 3 -21.20 12.01 -42.76
N ARG A 4 -21.47 12.24 -41.50
CA ARG A 4 -22.61 11.69 -40.77
C ARG A 4 -23.82 12.56 -41.00
N HIS A 5 -24.89 11.98 -41.57
CA HIS A 5 -26.19 12.62 -41.73
C HIS A 5 -27.00 12.59 -40.41
N LEU A 6 -27.48 13.76 -40.01
CA LEU A 6 -28.57 13.90 -39.03
C LEU A 6 -29.90 13.65 -39.72
N GLY A 7 -30.67 12.71 -39.22
CA GLY A 7 -32.05 12.48 -39.59
C GLY A 7 -33.01 13.11 -38.58
N THR A 8 -33.77 14.14 -38.99
CA THR A 8 -34.88 14.70 -38.28
C THR A 8 -36.13 13.83 -38.44
N ALA A 9 -36.72 13.34 -37.37
CA ALA A 9 -38.02 12.68 -37.36
C ALA A 9 -39.11 13.62 -36.89
N ALA A 10 -40.09 13.87 -37.73
CA ALA A 10 -41.28 14.68 -37.42
C ALA A 10 -42.30 13.83 -36.64
N ALA A 11 -42.86 14.42 -35.60
CA ALA A 11 -43.93 13.86 -34.79
C ALA A 11 -45.30 14.12 -35.44
N VAL A 12 -46.06 13.07 -35.69
CA VAL A 12 -47.49 13.17 -36.10
C VAL A 12 -48.36 12.91 -34.86
N PHE A 13 -49.15 13.91 -34.47
CA PHE A 13 -50.18 13.75 -33.44
C PHE A 13 -51.42 13.10 -34.02
N VAL A 14 -51.84 11.96 -33.45
CA VAL A 14 -53.18 11.37 -33.66
C VAL A 14 -53.94 11.41 -32.35
N LEU A 15 -55.04 12.16 -32.35
CA LEU A 15 -56.03 12.19 -31.24
C LEU A 15 -56.99 11.03 -31.36
N LEU A 16 -57.14 10.22 -30.32
CA LEU A 16 -58.19 9.21 -30.14
C LEU A 16 -58.88 9.38 -28.77
N PRO A 17 -60.17 9.09 -28.66
CA PRO A 17 -61.03 9.57 -27.55
C PRO A 17 -60.86 8.73 -26.26
N LEU A 18 -61.03 9.43 -25.12
CA LEU A 18 -61.05 8.90 -23.78
C LEU A 18 -62.27 7.98 -23.54
N SER A 19 -62.00 6.72 -23.27
CA SER A 19 -62.98 5.80 -22.65
C SER A 19 -62.57 5.59 -21.19
N ILE A 20 -63.34 6.06 -20.25
CA ILE A 20 -63.15 5.82 -18.83
C ILE A 20 -63.66 4.45 -18.49
N THR A 21 -62.76 3.50 -18.27
CA THR A 21 -63.05 2.24 -17.58
C THR A 21 -62.46 2.29 -16.18
N ALA A 22 -63.34 2.06 -15.19
CA ALA A 22 -62.95 1.94 -13.79
C ALA A 22 -61.93 0.81 -13.60
N LEU A 23 -60.67 1.14 -13.27
CA LEU A 23 -59.71 0.13 -12.84
C LEU A 23 -59.97 -0.19 -11.37
N GLY A 24 -60.26 -1.48 -11.12
CA GLY A 24 -60.17 -2.07 -9.79
C GLY A 24 -58.74 -1.88 -9.23
N ALA A 25 -58.63 -1.62 -7.95
CA ALA A 25 -57.39 -1.53 -7.23
C ALA A 25 -56.67 -2.89 -7.31
N THR A 26 -55.70 -3.01 -8.21
CA THR A 26 -54.74 -4.08 -8.15
C THR A 26 -53.80 -3.78 -7.02
N ASN A 27 -53.73 -4.67 -6.03
CA ASN A 27 -52.64 -4.66 -5.04
C ASN A 27 -51.33 -4.51 -5.79
N ALA A 28 -50.63 -3.39 -5.54
CA ALA A 28 -49.24 -3.25 -5.96
C ALA A 28 -48.49 -4.36 -5.23
N ASP A 29 -48.17 -5.44 -5.91
CA ASP A 29 -47.15 -6.37 -5.45
C ASP A 29 -45.93 -5.50 -5.13
N ALA A 30 -45.50 -5.51 -3.85
CA ALA A 30 -44.28 -4.88 -3.44
C ALA A 30 -43.17 -5.48 -4.33
N ALA A 31 -42.58 -4.67 -5.19
CA ALA A 31 -41.56 -5.10 -6.11
C ALA A 31 -40.53 -5.87 -5.30
N SER A 32 -40.40 -7.17 -5.57
CA SER A 32 -39.50 -8.05 -4.88
C SER A 32 -38.07 -7.47 -5.09
N ASN A 33 -37.45 -7.01 -4.02
CA ASN A 33 -36.09 -6.51 -4.08
C ASN A 33 -35.15 -7.71 -4.37
N PRO A 34 -34.63 -7.88 -5.60
CA PRO A 34 -33.92 -9.09 -5.99
C PRO A 34 -32.65 -9.24 -5.16
N ARG A 35 -32.31 -10.48 -4.81
CA ARG A 35 -31.05 -10.74 -4.09
C ARG A 35 -29.88 -10.78 -5.08
N VAL A 36 -28.79 -10.13 -4.71
CA VAL A 36 -27.54 -10.05 -5.48
C VAL A 36 -26.48 -10.88 -4.75
N ALA A 37 -25.78 -11.71 -5.48
CA ALA A 37 -24.70 -12.55 -4.96
C ALA A 37 -23.43 -11.72 -4.70
N LEU A 38 -22.73 -12.08 -3.64
CA LEU A 38 -21.38 -11.61 -3.30
C LEU A 38 -20.40 -12.79 -3.54
N PRO A 39 -19.89 -12.98 -4.77
CA PRO A 39 -19.21 -14.22 -5.17
C PRO A 39 -17.90 -14.47 -4.40
N GLN A 40 -17.28 -13.45 -3.84
CA GLN A 40 -16.00 -13.54 -3.12
C GLN A 40 -16.13 -13.97 -1.65
N THR A 41 -17.31 -14.45 -1.22
CA THR A 41 -17.60 -14.83 0.16
C THR A 41 -17.53 -16.33 0.43
N VAL A 42 -17.17 -17.15 -0.53
CA VAL A 42 -16.93 -18.58 -0.35
C VAL A 42 -15.45 -18.85 -0.21
N ASN A 43 -15.05 -19.55 0.85
CA ASN A 43 -13.66 -19.95 1.03
C ASN A 43 -13.25 -20.94 -0.08
N PRO A 44 -12.13 -20.73 -0.77
CA PRO A 44 -11.66 -21.61 -1.85
C PRO A 44 -11.47 -23.06 -1.42
N SER A 45 -11.14 -23.32 -0.16
CA SER A 45 -10.91 -24.65 0.39
C SER A 45 -12.18 -25.53 0.40
N VAL A 46 -13.38 -24.93 0.32
CA VAL A 46 -14.65 -25.68 0.20
C VAL A 46 -14.62 -26.61 -1.00
N GLY A 47 -14.07 -26.17 -2.14
CA GLY A 47 -13.98 -26.94 -3.38
C GLY A 47 -13.09 -28.18 -3.30
N HIS A 48 -12.22 -28.28 -2.28
CA HIS A 48 -11.25 -29.36 -2.11
C HIS A 48 -11.47 -30.15 -0.81
N SER A 49 -12.53 -29.84 -0.05
CA SER A 49 -12.83 -30.43 1.25
C SER A 49 -14.01 -31.36 1.20
N HIS A 50 -14.03 -32.34 2.09
CA HIS A 50 -15.13 -33.31 2.19
C HIS A 50 -16.23 -32.73 3.08
N ARG A 51 -17.47 -32.65 2.53
CA ARG A 51 -18.67 -32.25 3.29
C ARG A 51 -19.01 -33.33 4.34
N ILE A 52 -19.13 -32.94 5.61
CA ILE A 52 -19.46 -33.85 6.72
C ILE A 52 -20.94 -33.77 7.07
N GLY A 53 -21.53 -32.57 7.07
CA GLY A 53 -22.93 -32.33 7.44
C GLY A 53 -23.20 -30.85 7.67
N ASP A 54 -24.42 -30.54 8.08
CA ASP A 54 -24.83 -29.15 8.34
C ASP A 54 -24.28 -28.65 9.67
N LEU A 55 -23.96 -27.34 9.73
CA LEU A 55 -23.62 -26.72 10.99
C LEU A 55 -24.88 -26.63 11.86
N PRO A 56 -24.79 -26.88 13.21
CA PRO A 56 -25.98 -26.83 14.06
C PRO A 56 -26.68 -25.47 14.00
N VAL A 57 -27.97 -25.47 13.68
CA VAL A 57 -28.76 -24.24 13.42
C VAL A 57 -28.81 -23.24 14.57
N GLY A 58 -28.60 -23.71 15.81
CA GLY A 58 -28.55 -22.90 17.03
C GLY A 58 -27.19 -22.35 17.39
N GLN A 59 -26.12 -22.83 16.76
CA GLN A 59 -24.76 -22.34 17.00
C GLN A 59 -24.68 -20.85 16.67
N LYS A 60 -23.98 -20.08 17.52
CA LYS A 60 -23.78 -18.64 17.29
C LYS A 60 -22.55 -18.42 16.42
N LEU A 61 -22.68 -17.54 15.45
CA LEU A 61 -21.57 -17.03 14.62
C LEU A 61 -21.49 -15.52 14.77
N SER A 62 -20.27 -15.00 14.65
CA SER A 62 -19.98 -13.57 14.49
C SER A 62 -19.59 -13.31 13.05
N VAL A 63 -20.12 -12.24 12.48
CA VAL A 63 -19.83 -11.82 11.11
C VAL A 63 -19.54 -10.33 11.07
N SER A 64 -18.65 -9.92 10.19
CA SER A 64 -18.32 -8.53 9.93
C SER A 64 -18.70 -8.19 8.49
N VAL A 65 -19.65 -7.26 8.35
CA VAL A 65 -20.13 -6.77 7.06
C VAL A 65 -19.39 -5.51 6.71
N SER A 66 -18.55 -5.61 5.69
CA SER A 66 -17.76 -4.47 5.18
C SER A 66 -18.57 -3.68 4.15
N LEU A 67 -18.51 -2.36 4.26
CA LEU A 67 -19.20 -1.43 3.37
C LEU A 67 -18.22 -0.86 2.33
N LYS A 68 -18.74 -0.58 1.14
CA LYS A 68 -17.98 0.02 0.04
C LYS A 68 -17.56 1.45 0.39
N LEU A 69 -16.33 1.79 0.05
CA LEU A 69 -15.89 3.18 0.02
C LEU A 69 -16.70 3.97 -1.02
N ARG A 70 -17.05 5.22 -0.69
CA ARG A 70 -17.92 6.05 -1.51
C ARG A 70 -17.28 6.47 -2.83
N ASP A 71 -15.99 6.79 -2.82
CA ASP A 71 -15.21 7.21 -3.97
C ASP A 71 -13.83 6.53 -3.93
N SER A 72 -13.79 5.26 -4.33
CA SER A 72 -12.55 4.48 -4.34
C SER A 72 -11.54 5.07 -5.34
N ALA A 73 -11.98 5.47 -6.53
CA ALA A 73 -11.11 6.06 -7.54
C ALA A 73 -10.53 7.41 -7.10
N GLY A 74 -11.32 8.24 -6.39
CA GLY A 74 -10.84 9.47 -5.78
C GLY A 74 -9.83 9.22 -4.67
N LEU A 75 -10.02 8.16 -3.89
CA LEU A 75 -9.05 7.74 -2.88
C LEU A 75 -7.74 7.29 -3.53
N ASP A 76 -7.79 6.47 -4.56
CA ASP A 76 -6.59 6.00 -5.26
C ASP A 76 -5.79 7.18 -5.85
N ARG A 77 -6.47 8.18 -6.46
CA ARG A 77 -5.81 9.42 -6.90
C ARG A 77 -5.20 10.22 -5.74
N PHE A 78 -5.90 10.31 -4.62
CA PHE A 78 -5.37 10.99 -3.43
C PHE A 78 -4.13 10.28 -2.89
N LEU A 79 -4.15 8.94 -2.78
CA LEU A 79 -3.02 8.15 -2.31
C LEU A 79 -1.78 8.29 -3.24
N ALA A 80 -1.99 8.30 -4.54
CA ALA A 80 -0.92 8.59 -5.48
C ALA A 80 -0.35 10.00 -5.25
N ALA A 81 -1.20 11.01 -5.08
CA ALA A 81 -0.77 12.40 -4.89
C ALA A 81 -0.03 12.61 -3.56
N VAL A 82 -0.54 12.05 -2.45
CA VAL A 82 0.08 12.20 -1.12
C VAL A 82 1.44 11.50 -1.02
N GLY A 83 1.65 10.45 -1.80
CA GLY A 83 2.92 9.72 -1.87
C GLY A 83 3.95 10.28 -2.86
N THR A 84 3.55 11.18 -3.77
CA THR A 84 4.42 11.68 -4.84
C THR A 84 5.12 12.99 -4.45
N PRO A 85 6.46 13.03 -4.34
CA PRO A 85 7.20 14.26 -4.10
C PRO A 85 6.87 15.33 -5.16
N GLY A 86 6.66 16.57 -4.72
CA GLY A 86 6.28 17.69 -5.60
C GLY A 86 4.80 17.84 -5.90
N SER A 87 3.97 16.86 -5.54
CA SER A 87 2.51 17.03 -5.53
C SER A 87 2.10 18.06 -4.48
N PRO A 88 1.08 18.90 -4.74
CA PRO A 88 0.51 19.78 -3.72
C PRO A 88 0.00 19.04 -2.47
N GLU A 89 -0.37 17.78 -2.62
CA GLU A 89 -0.86 16.91 -1.54
C GLU A 89 0.27 16.12 -0.86
N TYR A 90 1.53 16.22 -1.30
CA TYR A 90 2.62 15.41 -0.77
C TYR A 90 2.78 15.58 0.73
N GLY A 91 2.64 14.46 1.46
CA GLY A 91 2.71 14.43 2.92
C GLY A 91 1.55 15.10 3.65
N HIS A 92 0.51 15.58 2.95
CA HIS A 92 -0.68 16.17 3.53
C HIS A 92 -1.73 15.10 3.84
N TYR A 93 -1.50 14.39 4.93
CA TYR A 93 -2.37 13.29 5.35
C TYR A 93 -3.71 13.78 5.91
N LEU A 94 -4.73 12.92 5.79
CA LEU A 94 -6.08 13.20 6.27
C LEU A 94 -6.25 12.82 7.74
N THR A 95 -7.02 13.60 8.46
CA THR A 95 -7.58 13.13 9.74
C THR A 95 -8.68 12.09 9.48
N PRO A 96 -9.05 11.23 10.47
CA PRO A 96 -10.18 10.31 10.33
C PRO A 96 -11.48 11.00 9.92
N ALA A 97 -11.73 12.23 10.42
CA ALA A 97 -12.90 13.01 10.05
C ALA A 97 -12.89 13.46 8.59
N GLN A 98 -11.73 13.90 8.08
CA GLN A 98 -11.56 14.27 6.67
C GLN A 98 -11.69 13.05 5.75
N PHE A 99 -11.08 11.90 6.12
CA PHE A 99 -11.27 10.65 5.41
C PHE A 99 -12.76 10.26 5.38
N ALA A 100 -13.42 10.29 6.53
CA ALA A 100 -14.83 9.96 6.63
C ALA A 100 -15.74 10.88 5.80
N ALA A 101 -15.41 12.16 5.70
CA ALA A 101 -16.14 13.13 4.88
C ALA A 101 -15.95 12.87 3.38
N ARG A 102 -14.76 12.43 2.94
CA ARG A 102 -14.44 12.26 1.51
C ARG A 102 -14.78 10.85 1.01
N PHE A 103 -14.40 9.81 1.74
CA PHE A 103 -14.28 8.45 1.22
C PHE A 103 -15.07 7.38 1.97
N ALA A 104 -15.38 7.57 3.26
CA ALA A 104 -16.10 6.58 4.03
C ALA A 104 -17.53 6.37 3.53
N PRO A 105 -18.16 5.20 3.76
CA PRO A 105 -19.56 4.94 3.46
C PRO A 105 -20.47 6.01 4.01
N THR A 106 -21.57 6.31 3.32
CA THR A 106 -22.53 7.30 3.81
C THR A 106 -23.25 6.80 5.07
N LYS A 107 -23.76 7.73 5.87
CA LYS A 107 -24.59 7.36 7.03
C LYS A 107 -25.85 6.60 6.58
N ALA A 108 -26.42 6.96 5.43
CA ALA A 108 -27.59 6.29 4.86
C ALA A 108 -27.29 4.82 4.50
N ASP A 109 -26.12 4.54 3.92
CA ASP A 109 -25.69 3.16 3.61
C ASP A 109 -25.46 2.35 4.89
N LEU A 110 -24.78 2.93 5.87
CA LEU A 110 -24.60 2.33 7.18
C LEU A 110 -25.97 1.98 7.84
N ASP A 111 -26.87 2.95 7.89
CA ASP A 111 -28.19 2.74 8.52
C ASP A 111 -29.03 1.69 7.77
N ARG A 112 -28.92 1.62 6.44
CA ARG A 112 -29.55 0.58 5.61
C ARG A 112 -29.04 -0.81 5.97
N VAL A 113 -27.72 -0.99 6.03
CA VAL A 113 -27.09 -2.28 6.40
C VAL A 113 -27.47 -2.69 7.82
N ARG A 114 -27.35 -1.77 8.79
CA ARG A 114 -27.74 -2.05 10.19
C ARG A 114 -29.20 -2.44 10.34
N SER A 115 -30.09 -1.73 9.66
CA SER A 115 -31.55 -2.00 9.68
C SER A 115 -31.84 -3.36 9.08
N TYR A 116 -31.19 -3.69 7.97
CA TYR A 116 -31.31 -5.01 7.36
C TYR A 116 -30.89 -6.13 8.32
N LEU A 117 -29.67 -6.05 8.88
CA LEU A 117 -29.18 -7.09 9.80
C LEU A 117 -30.12 -7.31 11.00
N ARG A 118 -30.62 -6.22 11.59
CA ARG A 118 -31.60 -6.28 12.68
C ARG A 118 -32.93 -6.89 12.24
N SER A 119 -33.43 -6.58 11.05
CA SER A 119 -34.66 -7.14 10.51
C SER A 119 -34.58 -8.65 10.26
N GLN A 120 -33.34 -9.17 10.04
CA GLN A 120 -33.09 -10.61 9.95
C GLN A 120 -32.89 -11.27 11.32
N GLY A 121 -33.00 -10.51 12.41
CA GLY A 121 -32.87 -10.99 13.78
C GLY A 121 -31.44 -11.13 14.27
N LEU A 122 -30.46 -10.54 13.58
CA LEU A 122 -29.07 -10.47 14.05
C LEU A 122 -28.93 -9.34 15.07
N THR A 123 -28.02 -9.55 16.03
CA THR A 123 -27.62 -8.54 16.99
C THR A 123 -26.40 -7.80 16.43
N VAL A 124 -26.55 -6.51 16.13
CA VAL A 124 -25.40 -5.65 15.75
C VAL A 124 -24.60 -5.39 17.03
N THR A 125 -23.37 -5.87 17.07
CA THR A 125 -22.45 -5.79 18.21
C THR A 125 -21.53 -4.58 18.17
N GLY A 126 -21.19 -4.12 16.94
CA GLY A 126 -20.30 -3.00 16.73
C GLY A 126 -20.52 -2.29 15.40
N VAL A 127 -19.97 -1.08 15.33
CA VAL A 127 -19.79 -0.31 14.09
C VAL A 127 -18.44 0.38 14.20
N SER A 128 -17.57 0.21 13.22
CA SER A 128 -16.30 0.91 13.21
C SER A 128 -16.48 2.43 13.09
N GLY A 129 -15.60 3.21 13.73
CA GLY A 129 -15.68 4.67 13.75
C GLY A 129 -15.65 5.31 12.36
N ASN A 130 -15.00 4.64 11.40
CA ASN A 130 -14.94 5.03 9.98
C ASN A 130 -16.17 4.57 9.17
N ARG A 131 -17.15 3.88 9.76
CA ARG A 131 -18.35 3.32 9.13
C ARG A 131 -18.08 2.24 8.07
N GLN A 132 -16.88 1.70 8.00
CA GLN A 132 -16.53 0.69 6.99
C GLN A 132 -16.98 -0.72 7.39
N VAL A 133 -17.18 -1.01 8.68
CA VAL A 133 -17.52 -2.34 9.17
C VAL A 133 -18.70 -2.26 10.14
N VAL A 134 -19.62 -3.20 9.98
CA VAL A 134 -20.72 -3.48 10.92
C VAL A 134 -20.60 -4.93 11.40
N SER A 135 -20.23 -5.09 12.66
CA SER A 135 -20.11 -6.40 13.32
C SER A 135 -21.47 -6.84 13.84
N ALA A 136 -21.83 -8.10 13.65
CA ALA A 136 -23.08 -8.66 14.10
C ALA A 136 -22.93 -10.13 14.51
N THR A 137 -23.82 -10.60 15.40
CA THR A 137 -23.87 -12.01 15.83
C THR A 137 -25.28 -12.56 15.73
N GLY A 138 -25.37 -13.85 15.45
CA GLY A 138 -26.64 -14.56 15.42
C GLY A 138 -26.49 -16.06 15.37
N SER A 139 -27.60 -16.80 15.47
CA SER A 139 -27.57 -18.25 15.23
C SER A 139 -27.35 -18.55 13.75
N VAL A 140 -26.79 -19.72 13.44
CA VAL A 140 -26.62 -20.22 12.06
C VAL A 140 -27.90 -20.07 11.25
N SER A 141 -29.08 -20.42 11.83
CA SER A 141 -30.36 -20.24 11.14
C SER A 141 -30.62 -18.80 10.72
N LYS A 142 -30.27 -17.82 11.55
CA LYS A 142 -30.45 -16.40 11.25
C LYS A 142 -29.41 -15.91 10.22
N ILE A 143 -28.16 -16.36 10.33
CA ILE A 143 -27.09 -16.09 9.37
C ILE A 143 -27.48 -16.62 7.98
N ASN A 144 -27.88 -17.88 7.90
CA ASN A 144 -28.32 -18.49 6.64
C ASN A 144 -29.49 -17.72 6.00
N LYS A 145 -30.45 -17.27 6.81
CA LYS A 145 -31.55 -16.44 6.33
C LYS A 145 -31.09 -15.06 5.86
N ALA A 146 -30.24 -14.42 6.62
CA ALA A 146 -29.77 -13.06 6.30
C ALA A 146 -28.96 -13.06 5.01
N PHE A 147 -28.03 -13.99 4.87
CA PHE A 147 -27.08 -13.99 3.76
C PHE A 147 -27.47 -14.95 2.62
N GLY A 148 -28.56 -15.71 2.77
CA GLY A 148 -28.99 -16.68 1.77
C GLY A 148 -28.00 -17.83 1.59
N THR A 149 -27.20 -18.11 2.62
CA THR A 149 -26.17 -19.16 2.66
C THR A 149 -26.71 -20.43 3.28
N HIS A 150 -25.88 -21.44 3.34
CA HIS A 150 -26.10 -22.66 4.11
C HIS A 150 -24.77 -23.08 4.73
N GLU A 151 -24.63 -22.85 6.03
CA GLU A 151 -23.40 -23.14 6.76
C GLU A 151 -23.25 -24.64 6.97
N THR A 152 -22.15 -25.19 6.54
CA THR A 152 -21.85 -26.61 6.45
C THR A 152 -20.50 -26.92 7.10
N ASN A 153 -20.43 -28.10 7.77
CA ASN A 153 -19.14 -28.60 8.28
C ASN A 153 -18.41 -29.37 7.18
N TYR A 154 -17.11 -29.13 7.11
CA TYR A 154 -16.19 -29.76 6.19
C TYR A 154 -15.00 -30.39 6.90
N LEU A 155 -14.39 -31.38 6.27
CA LEU A 155 -13.07 -31.90 6.58
C LEU A 155 -12.12 -31.52 5.45
N ASP A 156 -11.16 -30.68 5.73
CA ASP A 156 -9.99 -30.51 4.89
C ASP A 156 -9.07 -31.73 5.10
N THR A 157 -9.05 -32.61 4.12
CA THR A 157 -8.30 -33.87 4.21
C THR A 157 -6.79 -33.67 4.08
N ALA A 158 -6.36 -32.58 3.43
CA ALA A 158 -4.96 -32.24 3.28
C ALA A 158 -4.36 -31.75 4.59
N ARG A 159 -5.17 -31.02 5.40
CA ARG A 159 -4.75 -30.46 6.70
C ARG A 159 -5.25 -31.29 7.91
N HIS A 160 -6.03 -32.35 7.66
CA HIS A 160 -6.72 -33.12 8.71
C HIS A 160 -7.54 -32.22 9.68
N ARG A 161 -8.19 -31.19 9.13
CA ARG A 161 -8.85 -30.16 9.93
C ARG A 161 -10.33 -30.08 9.63
N HIS A 162 -11.13 -30.01 10.70
CA HIS A 162 -12.56 -29.69 10.62
C HIS A 162 -12.76 -28.17 10.60
N PHE A 163 -13.64 -27.70 9.71
CA PHE A 163 -14.04 -26.30 9.65
C PHE A 163 -15.51 -26.19 9.19
N TYR A 164 -16.13 -25.04 9.43
CA TYR A 164 -17.40 -24.72 8.80
C TYR A 164 -17.18 -23.64 7.73
N ALA A 165 -18.05 -23.66 6.71
CA ALA A 165 -18.11 -22.62 5.70
C ALA A 165 -19.50 -22.59 5.03
N ASN A 166 -19.82 -21.48 4.39
CA ASN A 166 -20.96 -21.37 3.51
C ASN A 166 -20.71 -22.17 2.22
N ASP A 167 -21.71 -22.97 1.81
CA ASP A 167 -21.66 -23.83 0.61
C ASP A 167 -21.81 -23.07 -0.70
N LYS A 168 -22.29 -21.82 -0.65
CA LYS A 168 -22.52 -20.92 -1.78
C LYS A 168 -22.33 -19.47 -1.39
N ALA A 169 -22.15 -18.63 -2.41
CA ALA A 169 -21.95 -17.21 -2.23
C ALA A 169 -23.09 -16.56 -1.43
N ALA A 170 -22.72 -15.70 -0.49
CA ALA A 170 -23.70 -14.88 0.24
C ALA A 170 -24.49 -14.01 -0.73
N THR A 171 -25.78 -13.83 -0.44
CA THR A 171 -26.65 -12.96 -1.22
C THR A 171 -27.33 -11.93 -0.32
N LEU A 172 -27.55 -10.74 -0.84
CA LEU A 172 -28.24 -9.65 -0.14
C LEU A 172 -29.31 -9.01 -1.06
N PRO A 173 -30.37 -8.41 -0.51
CA PRO A 173 -31.27 -7.57 -1.31
C PRO A 173 -30.47 -6.51 -2.08
N SER A 174 -30.85 -6.18 -3.30
CA SER A 174 -30.05 -5.36 -4.20
C SER A 174 -29.71 -3.98 -3.63
N ASP A 175 -30.62 -3.37 -2.90
CA ASP A 175 -30.39 -2.08 -2.23
C ASP A 175 -29.37 -2.15 -1.09
N VAL A 176 -29.32 -3.28 -0.36
CA VAL A 176 -28.30 -3.56 0.67
C VAL A 176 -26.96 -3.91 0.01
N ALA A 177 -26.97 -4.81 -0.99
CA ALA A 177 -25.79 -5.25 -1.73
C ALA A 177 -25.05 -4.08 -2.41
N ALA A 178 -25.77 -3.03 -2.80
CA ALA A 178 -25.18 -1.83 -3.38
C ALA A 178 -24.18 -1.15 -2.42
N ALA A 179 -24.43 -1.21 -1.10
CA ALA A 179 -23.59 -0.61 -0.07
C ALA A 179 -22.52 -1.58 0.49
N VAL A 180 -22.68 -2.90 0.28
CA VAL A 180 -21.81 -3.90 0.91
C VAL A 180 -20.67 -4.29 -0.02
N GLN A 181 -19.44 -4.27 0.54
CA GLN A 181 -18.23 -4.76 -0.11
C GLN A 181 -18.09 -6.27 0.04
N GLY A 182 -18.32 -6.79 1.25
CA GLY A 182 -18.19 -8.21 1.56
C GLY A 182 -18.70 -8.57 2.94
N VAL A 183 -18.66 -9.85 3.23
CA VAL A 183 -19.03 -10.42 4.54
C VAL A 183 -17.92 -11.40 4.95
N SER A 184 -17.35 -11.21 6.12
CA SER A 184 -16.35 -12.07 6.76
C SER A 184 -16.92 -12.80 7.96
N GLY A 185 -16.37 -13.98 8.28
CA GLY A 185 -16.85 -14.82 9.40
C GLY A 185 -17.93 -15.82 9.04
N LEU A 186 -18.19 -16.03 7.73
CA LEU A 186 -19.04 -17.12 7.22
C LEU A 186 -18.30 -18.47 7.19
N ASP A 187 -16.99 -18.47 7.44
CA ASP A 187 -16.17 -19.65 7.62
C ASP A 187 -15.14 -19.45 8.74
N ASN A 188 -14.54 -20.55 9.18
CA ASN A 188 -13.43 -20.57 10.12
C ASN A 188 -12.25 -21.40 9.58
N HIS A 189 -12.13 -21.50 8.26
CA HIS A 189 -11.04 -22.22 7.65
C HIS A 189 -9.71 -21.48 7.82
N THR A 190 -9.71 -20.18 7.58
CA THR A 190 -8.50 -19.37 7.72
C THR A 190 -8.18 -19.12 9.20
N VAL A 191 -6.96 -19.49 9.60
CA VAL A 191 -6.37 -19.15 10.89
C VAL A 191 -5.05 -18.45 10.60
N ARG A 192 -4.86 -17.29 11.18
CA ARG A 192 -3.59 -16.56 11.07
C ARG A 192 -2.57 -17.26 11.93
N HIS A 193 -1.43 -17.51 11.35
CA HIS A 193 -0.28 -18.06 12.03
C HIS A 193 0.71 -16.93 12.33
N HIS A 194 1.36 -17.01 13.47
CA HIS A 194 2.52 -16.16 13.71
C HIS A 194 3.71 -16.66 12.87
N ASN A 195 4.51 -15.73 12.39
CA ASN A 195 5.71 -16.00 11.61
C ASN A 195 6.95 -16.03 12.54
N LEU A 196 6.86 -16.84 13.60
CA LEU A 196 7.87 -17.03 14.63
C LEU A 196 8.54 -18.40 14.48
N VAL A 197 9.85 -18.42 14.39
CA VAL A 197 10.63 -19.68 14.33
C VAL A 197 11.56 -19.79 15.52
N ARG A 198 11.53 -20.94 16.17
CA ARG A 198 12.44 -21.31 17.27
C ARG A 198 13.58 -22.18 16.72
N PRO A 199 14.83 -21.93 17.13
CA PRO A 199 15.88 -22.92 16.89
C PRO A 199 15.55 -24.23 17.61
N ALA A 200 15.95 -25.36 17.05
CA ALA A 200 15.72 -26.70 17.62
C ALA A 200 16.41 -26.99 18.98
N ALA A 201 17.01 -26.01 19.64
CA ALA A 201 17.82 -26.16 20.87
C ALA A 201 17.17 -25.51 22.10
N ALA A 202 17.52 -26.03 23.28
CA ALA A 202 17.00 -25.65 24.60
C ALA A 202 17.19 -24.15 24.99
N PRO A 203 16.46 -23.63 26.02
CA PRO A 203 16.55 -22.27 26.53
C PRO A 203 17.98 -21.79 26.76
N ARG A 204 18.30 -20.58 26.39
CA ARG A 204 19.66 -20.02 26.45
C ARG A 204 19.69 -18.77 27.31
N ALA A 205 20.90 -18.33 27.66
CA ALA A 205 21.09 -17.05 28.34
C ALA A 205 20.78 -15.88 27.36
N ALA A 206 20.46 -14.70 27.90
CA ALA A 206 20.26 -13.47 27.08
C ALA A 206 21.40 -13.18 26.10
N SER A 207 22.60 -13.66 26.38
CA SER A 207 23.78 -13.51 25.53
C SER A 207 23.84 -14.48 24.34
N SER A 208 22.86 -15.34 24.15
CA SER A 208 22.86 -16.36 23.10
C SER A 208 22.24 -15.89 21.78
N GLY A 209 21.45 -14.80 21.78
CA GLY A 209 20.87 -14.14 20.61
C GLY A 209 21.32 -12.69 20.51
N LEU A 210 20.94 -12.00 19.45
CA LEU A 210 21.20 -10.58 19.28
C LEU A 210 20.37 -9.75 20.27
N GLY A 211 21.03 -8.91 21.04
CA GLY A 211 20.38 -7.90 21.88
C GLY A 211 20.28 -6.54 21.16
N PRO A 212 19.58 -5.56 21.77
CA PRO A 212 19.31 -4.25 21.17
C PRO A 212 20.56 -3.55 20.61
N SER A 213 21.63 -3.42 21.39
CA SER A 213 22.86 -2.75 20.95
C SER A 213 23.49 -3.35 19.70
N GLN A 214 23.28 -4.66 19.44
CA GLN A 214 23.87 -5.35 18.32
C GLN A 214 23.11 -5.06 17.02
N TYR A 215 21.79 -5.18 17.01
CA TYR A 215 21.02 -4.88 15.81
C TYR A 215 20.87 -3.37 15.58
N ASP A 216 20.84 -2.54 16.63
CA ASP A 216 20.85 -1.08 16.51
C ASP A 216 22.15 -0.57 15.84
N GLY A 217 23.29 -1.11 16.27
CA GLY A 217 24.56 -0.76 15.65
C GLY A 217 24.72 -1.32 14.24
N ALA A 218 24.28 -2.56 14.00
CA ALA A 218 24.36 -3.19 12.68
C ALA A 218 23.55 -2.43 11.63
N TYR A 219 22.30 -2.07 11.94
CA TYR A 219 21.42 -1.31 11.05
C TYR A 219 21.53 0.21 11.20
N ARG A 220 22.42 0.69 12.10
CA ARG A 220 22.72 2.09 12.33
C ARG A 220 21.54 2.91 12.90
N PHE A 221 20.60 2.26 13.62
CA PHE A 221 19.54 2.98 14.33
C PHE A 221 20.10 3.89 15.40
N ASP A 222 21.20 3.49 16.07
CA ASP A 222 21.95 4.29 17.05
C ASP A 222 22.48 5.63 16.50
N LYS A 223 22.63 5.75 15.18
CA LYS A 223 23.09 6.97 14.50
C LYS A 223 21.96 7.99 14.28
N LEU A 224 20.72 7.61 14.51
CA LEU A 224 19.61 8.52 14.29
C LEU A 224 19.48 9.59 15.38
N GLY A 225 20.01 9.35 16.58
CA GLY A 225 19.83 10.28 17.71
C GLY A 225 18.34 10.47 18.07
N ALA A 226 17.55 9.42 17.93
CA ALA A 226 16.13 9.32 18.22
C ALA A 226 15.88 8.07 19.06
N ASP A 227 14.82 8.07 19.86
CA ASP A 227 14.47 6.99 20.78
C ASP A 227 12.97 6.60 20.71
N GLY A 228 12.23 7.15 19.75
CA GLY A 228 10.79 6.95 19.57
C GLY A 228 9.91 7.86 20.43
N THR A 229 10.48 8.82 21.16
CA THR A 229 9.69 9.75 21.99
C THR A 229 8.59 10.43 21.17
N GLY A 230 7.36 10.41 21.71
CA GLY A 230 6.18 11.02 21.09
C GLY A 230 5.56 10.18 19.97
N GLN A 231 6.11 9.00 19.67
CA GLN A 231 5.55 8.09 18.68
C GLN A 231 4.76 6.95 19.33
N THR A 232 3.82 6.39 18.56
CA THR A 232 3.03 5.24 18.98
C THR A 232 3.06 4.18 17.89
N VAL A 233 3.36 2.94 18.29
CA VAL A 233 3.31 1.74 17.44
C VAL A 233 2.12 0.89 17.89
N ALA A 234 1.26 0.49 16.96
CA ALA A 234 0.23 -0.52 17.19
C ALA A 234 0.80 -1.88 16.81
N LEU A 235 0.71 -2.85 17.70
CA LEU A 235 1.00 -4.25 17.46
C LEU A 235 -0.33 -4.97 17.20
N TRP A 236 -0.37 -5.74 16.12
CA TRP A 236 -1.54 -6.43 15.62
C TRP A 236 -1.51 -7.89 16.03
N GLU A 237 -2.32 -8.26 17.05
CA GLU A 237 -2.13 -9.51 17.74
C GLU A 237 -3.41 -10.35 17.83
N PHE A 238 -3.23 -11.68 17.84
CA PHE A 238 -4.30 -12.65 18.04
C PHE A 238 -4.09 -13.49 19.31
N ASP A 239 -3.19 -13.08 20.16
CA ASP A 239 -2.93 -13.66 21.49
C ASP A 239 -2.49 -12.55 22.45
N GLY A 240 -2.19 -12.90 23.70
CA GLY A 240 -1.78 -11.98 24.75
C GLY A 240 -0.32 -12.15 25.19
N TYR A 241 0.07 -11.37 26.18
CA TYR A 241 1.43 -11.31 26.72
C TYR A 241 1.44 -11.26 28.24
N LYS A 242 2.62 -11.42 28.84
CA LYS A 242 2.86 -11.17 30.27
C LYS A 242 3.70 -9.91 30.46
N GLN A 243 3.11 -8.89 31.05
CA GLN A 243 3.82 -7.64 31.36
C GLN A 243 5.11 -7.87 32.16
N SER A 244 5.16 -8.92 33.00
CA SER A 244 6.36 -9.29 33.76
C SER A 244 7.53 -9.70 32.85
N ASN A 245 7.24 -10.32 31.69
CA ASN A 245 8.27 -10.73 30.74
C ASN A 245 8.89 -9.50 30.07
N LEU A 246 8.06 -8.58 29.58
CA LEU A 246 8.52 -7.30 29.00
C LEU A 246 9.34 -6.49 30.02
N THR A 247 8.92 -6.46 31.28
CA THR A 247 9.66 -5.79 32.37
C THR A 247 11.03 -6.44 32.62
N THR A 248 11.12 -7.77 32.50
CA THR A 248 12.38 -8.49 32.65
C THR A 248 13.32 -8.18 31.48
N TYR A 249 12.80 -8.14 30.26
CA TYR A 249 13.56 -7.72 29.06
C TYR A 249 14.09 -6.28 29.23
N ASP A 250 13.21 -5.34 29.55
CA ASP A 250 13.57 -3.94 29.78
C ASP A 250 14.70 -3.80 30.83
N SER A 251 14.57 -4.53 31.92
CA SER A 251 15.55 -4.52 33.03
C SER A 251 16.90 -5.07 32.58
N GLN A 252 16.92 -6.14 31.79
CA GLN A 252 18.15 -6.78 31.28
C GLN A 252 18.98 -5.84 30.41
N TYR A 253 18.31 -5.04 29.57
CA TYR A 253 18.96 -4.16 28.62
C TYR A 253 19.00 -2.69 29.05
N GLY A 254 18.52 -2.39 30.27
CA GLY A 254 18.49 -1.02 30.80
C GLY A 254 17.55 -0.10 30.03
N LEU A 255 16.54 -0.65 29.37
CA LEU A 255 15.56 0.10 28.59
C LEU A 255 14.53 0.73 29.54
N THR A 256 14.12 1.94 29.20
CA THR A 256 13.10 2.67 29.95
C THR A 256 12.13 3.32 28.99
N GLY A 257 10.85 2.99 29.10
CA GLY A 257 9.84 3.51 28.18
C GLY A 257 8.44 3.50 28.79
N PRO A 258 7.44 3.99 28.06
CA PRO A 258 6.04 3.89 28.47
C PRO A 258 5.62 2.43 28.67
N SER A 259 4.71 2.19 29.63
CA SER A 259 4.09 0.86 29.78
C SER A 259 3.31 0.50 28.52
N VAL A 260 3.37 -0.76 28.13
CA VAL A 260 2.56 -1.32 27.04
C VAL A 260 1.09 -1.37 27.48
N SER A 261 0.17 -1.18 26.54
CA SER A 261 -1.27 -1.17 26.82
C SER A 261 -2.03 -2.00 25.80
N THR A 262 -2.95 -2.83 26.29
CA THR A 262 -3.82 -3.66 25.45
C THR A 262 -5.07 -2.89 25.02
N VAL A 263 -5.47 -3.07 23.76
CA VAL A 263 -6.71 -2.58 23.17
C VAL A 263 -7.53 -3.77 22.68
N SER A 264 -8.59 -4.10 23.39
CA SER A 264 -9.49 -5.20 23.03
C SER A 264 -10.29 -4.88 21.77
N VAL A 265 -10.35 -5.82 20.85
CA VAL A 265 -11.23 -5.86 19.67
C VAL A 265 -12.19 -7.01 19.84
N ASP A 266 -13.48 -6.79 19.66
CA ASP A 266 -14.56 -7.77 19.79
C ASP A 266 -14.60 -8.54 21.13
N GLY A 267 -14.04 -7.91 22.15
CA GLY A 267 -13.99 -8.48 23.50
C GLY A 267 -12.85 -9.48 23.72
N ALA A 268 -11.89 -9.58 22.80
CA ALA A 268 -10.68 -10.38 23.02
C ALA A 268 -9.91 -9.87 24.26
N SER A 269 -9.39 -10.81 25.05
CA SER A 269 -8.63 -10.52 26.28
C SER A 269 -7.80 -11.75 26.63
N TYR A 270 -6.57 -11.78 26.20
CA TYR A 270 -5.68 -12.95 26.33
C TYR A 270 -4.61 -12.79 27.42
N ASP A 271 -4.30 -11.58 27.87
CA ASP A 271 -3.21 -11.28 28.82
C ASP A 271 -3.29 -12.07 30.15
N SER A 272 -4.51 -12.37 30.61
CA SER A 272 -4.69 -13.16 31.84
C SER A 272 -4.22 -14.60 31.67
N SER A 273 -4.37 -15.17 30.46
CA SER A 273 -3.98 -16.53 30.10
C SER A 273 -3.61 -16.59 28.61
N PRO A 274 -2.42 -16.10 28.24
CA PRO A 274 -1.95 -16.18 26.86
C PRO A 274 -1.86 -17.62 26.40
N GLY A 275 -2.09 -17.83 25.11
CA GLY A 275 -1.99 -19.11 24.42
C GLY A 275 -0.60 -19.38 23.83
N ASP A 276 -0.59 -20.17 22.75
CA ASP A 276 0.66 -20.56 22.06
C ASP A 276 1.32 -19.36 21.35
N GLY A 277 0.59 -18.29 21.08
CA GLY A 277 1.06 -17.06 20.45
C GLY A 277 1.76 -16.08 21.41
N GLN A 278 1.80 -16.36 22.73
CA GLN A 278 2.45 -15.47 23.71
C GLN A 278 3.85 -15.04 23.29
N GLY A 279 4.62 -15.98 22.75
CA GLY A 279 6.00 -15.73 22.32
C GLY A 279 6.10 -14.74 21.18
N GLU A 280 5.09 -14.69 20.31
CA GLU A 280 4.98 -13.74 19.22
C GLU A 280 4.74 -12.31 19.73
N VAL A 281 3.72 -12.14 20.56
CA VAL A 281 3.34 -10.82 21.10
C VAL A 281 4.49 -10.21 21.90
N GLU A 282 5.19 -11.03 22.68
CA GLU A 282 6.35 -10.59 23.46
C GLU A 282 7.55 -10.27 22.57
N LEU A 283 7.80 -11.04 21.52
CA LEU A 283 8.85 -10.77 20.53
C LEU A 283 8.62 -9.42 19.84
N ASP A 284 7.42 -9.17 19.33
CA ASP A 284 7.08 -7.92 18.66
C ASP A 284 7.31 -6.72 19.57
N SER A 285 6.78 -6.80 20.79
CA SER A 285 6.91 -5.74 21.79
C SER A 285 8.37 -5.50 22.19
N GLU A 286 9.15 -6.56 22.43
CA GLU A 286 10.55 -6.48 22.87
C GLU A 286 11.45 -5.93 21.76
N ILE A 287 11.24 -6.29 20.49
CA ILE A 287 12.02 -5.75 19.37
C ILE A 287 11.69 -4.26 19.14
N VAL A 288 10.39 -3.87 19.12
CA VAL A 288 10.03 -2.45 19.05
C VAL A 288 10.63 -1.67 20.22
N ARG A 289 10.60 -2.25 21.43
CA ARG A 289 11.22 -1.66 22.63
C ARG A 289 12.73 -1.51 22.47
N GLY A 290 13.41 -2.46 21.88
CA GLY A 290 14.84 -2.42 21.63
C GLY A 290 15.23 -1.27 20.69
N VAL A 291 14.53 -1.14 19.56
CA VAL A 291 14.83 -0.12 18.53
C VAL A 291 14.34 1.27 18.93
N ALA A 292 13.13 1.38 19.48
CA ALA A 292 12.48 2.65 19.80
C ALA A 292 12.00 2.66 21.27
N PRO A 293 12.93 2.71 22.25
CA PRO A 293 12.61 2.43 23.65
C PRO A 293 11.58 3.37 24.27
N LYS A 294 11.40 4.57 23.73
CA LYS A 294 10.44 5.57 24.23
C LYS A 294 9.12 5.61 23.45
N ALA A 295 8.97 4.81 22.40
CA ALA A 295 7.71 4.72 21.71
C ALA A 295 6.63 4.09 22.59
N THR A 296 5.42 4.64 22.55
CA THR A 296 4.24 4.02 23.16
C THR A 296 3.85 2.81 22.32
N GLN A 297 3.54 1.69 22.98
CA GLN A 297 3.07 0.48 22.30
C GLN A 297 1.63 0.21 22.70
N LEU A 298 0.79 -0.04 21.69
CA LEU A 298 -0.61 -0.42 21.83
C LEU A 298 -0.79 -1.80 21.22
N ILE A 299 -1.01 -2.82 22.04
CA ILE A 299 -1.27 -4.19 21.58
C ILE A 299 -2.77 -4.30 21.31
N TYR A 300 -3.16 -4.43 20.02
CA TYR A 300 -4.52 -4.66 19.62
C TYR A 300 -4.77 -6.16 19.57
N GLU A 301 -5.63 -6.67 20.44
CA GLU A 301 -6.00 -8.08 20.51
C GLU A 301 -7.36 -8.33 19.87
N ALA A 302 -7.44 -9.25 18.92
CA ALA A 302 -8.67 -9.67 18.26
C ALA A 302 -8.84 -11.20 18.28
N PRO A 303 -10.08 -11.73 18.14
CA PRO A 303 -10.25 -13.14 17.85
C PRO A 303 -9.55 -13.54 16.55
N ASN A 304 -8.80 -14.65 16.56
CA ASN A 304 -8.14 -15.16 15.36
C ASN A 304 -9.17 -15.76 14.40
N SER A 305 -9.76 -14.90 13.58
CA SER A 305 -10.80 -15.20 12.59
C SER A 305 -10.83 -14.09 11.53
N ASP A 306 -11.46 -14.37 10.38
CA ASP A 306 -11.66 -13.38 9.32
C ASP A 306 -12.43 -12.13 9.80
N ALA A 307 -13.44 -12.32 10.66
CA ALA A 307 -14.18 -11.20 11.23
C ALA A 307 -13.34 -10.37 12.18
N GLY A 308 -12.59 -11.02 13.09
CA GLY A 308 -11.72 -10.33 14.04
C GLY A 308 -10.60 -9.55 13.36
N GLU A 309 -10.00 -10.11 12.29
CA GLU A 309 -8.99 -9.41 11.49
C GLU A 309 -9.53 -8.15 10.83
N VAL A 310 -10.72 -8.25 10.18
CA VAL A 310 -11.38 -7.11 9.53
C VAL A 310 -11.75 -6.03 10.56
N ASP A 311 -12.26 -6.43 11.72
CA ASP A 311 -12.65 -5.50 12.79
C ASP A 311 -11.42 -4.83 13.41
N MET A 312 -10.31 -5.55 13.59
CA MET A 312 -9.04 -5.00 14.09
C MET A 312 -8.45 -3.98 13.11
N ALA A 313 -8.41 -4.31 11.81
CA ALA A 313 -7.97 -3.36 10.78
C ALA A 313 -8.77 -2.05 10.83
N ALA A 314 -10.10 -2.16 10.84
CA ALA A 314 -10.99 -1.01 10.88
C ALA A 314 -10.85 -0.22 12.21
N LYS A 315 -10.61 -0.91 13.32
CA LYS A 315 -10.47 -0.26 14.63
C LYS A 315 -9.17 0.54 14.73
N ILE A 316 -8.02 -0.03 14.38
CA ILE A 316 -6.73 0.66 14.47
C ILE A 316 -6.77 1.96 13.65
N VAL A 317 -7.24 1.91 12.39
CA VAL A 317 -7.28 3.11 11.53
C VAL A 317 -8.34 4.12 11.96
N SER A 318 -9.43 3.66 12.61
CA SER A 318 -10.47 4.55 13.15
C SER A 318 -10.04 5.24 14.44
N ASP A 319 -9.35 4.51 15.32
CA ASP A 319 -8.80 5.02 16.57
C ASP A 319 -7.72 6.08 16.28
N ASN A 320 -6.93 5.90 15.22
CA ASN A 320 -5.87 6.81 14.77
C ASN A 320 -4.93 7.22 15.90
N ARG A 321 -4.60 6.26 16.78
CA ARG A 321 -3.75 6.46 17.97
C ARG A 321 -2.28 6.15 17.70
N ALA A 322 -1.99 5.42 16.62
CA ALA A 322 -0.66 5.00 16.23
C ALA A 322 -0.28 5.57 14.88
N SER A 323 0.99 5.91 14.70
CA SER A 323 1.59 6.33 13.44
C SER A 323 2.24 5.18 12.66
N VAL A 324 2.38 4.02 13.32
CA VAL A 324 2.98 2.80 12.77
C VAL A 324 2.17 1.59 13.22
N ILE A 325 2.01 0.60 12.34
CA ILE A 325 1.41 -0.71 12.63
C ILE A 325 2.45 -1.79 12.31
N SER A 326 2.72 -2.68 13.26
CA SER A 326 3.50 -3.91 13.07
C SER A 326 2.58 -5.11 13.01
N ILE A 327 2.77 -5.99 12.04
CA ILE A 327 1.96 -7.19 11.82
C ILE A 327 2.88 -8.39 11.62
N SER A 328 2.82 -9.33 12.53
CA SER A 328 3.60 -10.57 12.50
C SER A 328 2.75 -11.82 12.26
N TRP A 329 1.45 -11.63 12.07
CA TRP A 329 0.49 -12.70 11.81
C TRP A 329 -0.05 -12.62 10.40
N GLY A 330 -0.14 -13.79 9.76
CA GLY A 330 -0.70 -13.88 8.42
C GLY A 330 -1.18 -15.27 8.06
N SER A 331 -1.62 -15.41 6.83
CA SER A 331 -1.96 -16.69 6.21
C SER A 331 -1.79 -16.60 4.70
N CYS A 332 -1.57 -17.74 4.05
CA CYS A 332 -1.37 -17.74 2.61
C CYS A 332 -2.63 -17.24 1.86
N GLU A 333 -2.46 -16.44 0.81
CA GLU A 333 -3.56 -15.88 0.02
C GLU A 333 -4.60 -16.93 -0.43
N PRO A 334 -4.22 -18.12 -0.95
CA PRO A 334 -5.17 -19.15 -1.35
C PRO A 334 -6.12 -19.66 -0.25
N ASP A 335 -5.75 -19.50 1.03
CA ASP A 335 -6.57 -19.94 2.15
C ASP A 335 -7.53 -18.86 2.65
N THR A 336 -7.33 -17.62 2.24
CA THR A 336 -8.09 -16.44 2.71
C THR A 336 -9.15 -16.04 1.70
N THR A 337 -10.36 -15.70 2.16
CA THR A 337 -11.40 -15.21 1.26
C THR A 337 -11.04 -13.86 0.67
N SER A 338 -11.26 -13.67 -0.64
CA SER A 338 -11.02 -12.39 -1.29
C SER A 338 -11.86 -11.24 -0.69
N SER A 339 -13.02 -11.58 -0.11
CA SER A 339 -13.86 -10.65 0.64
C SER A 339 -13.12 -10.06 1.86
N SER A 340 -12.50 -10.91 2.68
CA SER A 340 -11.74 -10.50 3.86
C SER A 340 -10.50 -9.72 3.46
N MET A 341 -9.71 -10.21 2.49
CA MET A 341 -8.54 -9.51 1.97
C MET A 341 -8.87 -8.11 1.45
N THR A 342 -9.95 -7.96 0.70
CA THR A 342 -10.40 -6.65 0.18
C THR A 342 -10.80 -5.71 1.31
N SER A 343 -11.46 -6.24 2.35
CA SER A 343 -11.93 -5.44 3.50
C SER A 343 -10.76 -4.90 4.32
N VAL A 344 -9.77 -5.74 4.61
CA VAL A 344 -8.52 -5.33 5.30
C VAL A 344 -7.76 -4.32 4.45
N ASN A 345 -7.59 -4.58 3.14
CA ASN A 345 -6.90 -3.69 2.21
C ASN A 345 -7.57 -2.30 2.13
N ASN A 346 -8.89 -2.19 2.25
CA ASN A 346 -9.58 -0.89 2.31
C ASN A 346 -9.25 -0.12 3.61
N SER A 347 -9.05 -0.82 4.73
CA SER A 347 -8.55 -0.21 5.97
C SER A 347 -7.09 0.25 5.81
N PHE A 348 -6.26 -0.51 5.10
CA PHE A 348 -4.88 -0.11 4.81
C PHE A 348 -4.80 1.09 3.85
N LYS A 349 -5.71 1.22 2.88
CA LYS A 349 -5.87 2.46 2.10
C LYS A 349 -6.18 3.66 3.00
N GLN A 350 -7.02 3.47 4.01
CA GLN A 350 -7.28 4.53 4.99
C GLN A 350 -6.04 4.84 5.82
N ALA A 351 -5.29 3.84 6.28
CA ALA A 351 -4.03 4.03 6.99
C ALA A 351 -3.05 4.88 6.15
N ALA A 352 -2.86 4.52 4.89
CA ALA A 352 -2.02 5.28 3.95
C ALA A 352 -2.51 6.73 3.79
N ALA A 353 -3.84 6.94 3.67
CA ALA A 353 -4.42 8.27 3.59
C ALA A 353 -4.23 9.10 4.88
N GLN A 354 -4.10 8.46 6.03
CA GLN A 354 -3.88 9.08 7.35
C GLN A 354 -2.41 9.21 7.73
N GLY A 355 -1.49 8.74 6.87
CA GLY A 355 -0.05 8.79 7.14
C GLY A 355 0.43 7.75 8.15
N ILE A 356 -0.28 6.65 8.29
CA ILE A 356 0.12 5.51 9.12
C ILE A 356 0.94 4.55 8.27
N SER A 357 2.14 4.20 8.72
CA SER A 357 3.00 3.20 8.09
C SER A 357 2.62 1.80 8.56
N ILE A 358 2.61 0.81 7.67
CA ILE A 358 2.32 -0.59 8.00
C ILE A 358 3.49 -1.44 7.54
N PHE A 359 3.98 -2.31 8.43
CA PHE A 359 5.00 -3.31 8.14
C PHE A 359 4.48 -4.69 8.52
N SER A 360 4.58 -5.66 7.61
CA SER A 360 4.16 -7.03 7.87
C SER A 360 5.23 -8.04 7.54
N ALA A 361 5.37 -9.04 8.39
CA ALA A 361 6.13 -10.23 8.11
C ALA A 361 5.67 -10.88 6.80
N SER A 362 6.61 -11.22 5.91
CA SER A 362 6.27 -11.75 4.59
C SER A 362 6.05 -13.27 4.55
N GLY A 363 6.17 -13.94 5.67
CA GLY A 363 6.04 -15.39 5.81
C GLY A 363 7.37 -16.11 6.06
N ASP A 364 7.29 -17.35 6.57
CA ASP A 364 8.45 -18.15 6.98
C ASP A 364 8.56 -19.48 6.23
N ASP A 365 7.79 -19.68 5.17
CA ASP A 365 7.73 -20.89 4.37
C ASP A 365 8.29 -20.68 2.94
N GLY A 366 9.12 -19.65 2.78
CA GLY A 366 9.77 -19.32 1.51
C GLY A 366 8.77 -18.89 0.45
N SER A 367 8.94 -19.39 -0.77
CA SER A 367 8.06 -19.07 -1.91
C SER A 367 6.75 -19.84 -1.92
N ARG A 368 6.48 -20.66 -0.90
CA ARG A 368 5.36 -21.62 -0.83
C ARG A 368 4.61 -21.48 0.49
N ASP A 369 4.12 -20.31 0.76
CA ASP A 369 3.54 -19.92 2.05
C ASP A 369 2.41 -20.87 2.53
N CYS A 370 1.65 -21.48 1.62
CA CYS A 370 0.67 -22.52 1.96
C CYS A 370 1.28 -23.85 2.44
N SER A 371 2.60 -24.03 2.43
CA SER A 371 3.22 -25.29 2.89
C SER A 371 3.06 -25.50 4.39
N ARG A 372 2.94 -24.45 5.17
CA ARG A 372 2.61 -24.47 6.60
C ARG A 372 1.24 -25.08 6.88
N SER A 373 0.26 -24.73 6.07
CA SER A 373 -1.11 -25.21 6.22
C SER A 373 -1.34 -26.55 5.51
N THR A 374 -0.52 -26.89 4.50
CA THR A 374 -0.62 -28.15 3.77
C THR A 374 0.77 -28.74 3.58
N SER A 375 1.14 -29.69 4.43
CA SER A 375 2.44 -30.35 4.39
C SER A 375 2.79 -30.84 2.97
N GLY A 376 3.94 -30.41 2.46
CA GLY A 376 4.42 -30.77 1.14
C GLY A 376 3.76 -30.02 -0.02
N SER A 377 3.03 -28.93 0.22
CA SER A 377 2.51 -28.07 -0.84
C SER A 377 3.64 -27.57 -1.72
N SER A 378 3.54 -27.78 -3.04
CA SER A 378 4.45 -27.22 -4.04
C SER A 378 3.87 -25.96 -4.71
N VAL A 379 2.72 -25.48 -4.26
CA VAL A 379 2.06 -24.31 -4.82
C VAL A 379 2.81 -23.05 -4.34
N ARG A 380 3.25 -22.23 -5.31
CA ARG A 380 3.79 -20.91 -5.00
C ARG A 380 2.68 -20.03 -4.49
N ALA A 381 2.89 -19.43 -3.34
CA ALA A 381 1.94 -18.55 -2.70
C ALA A 381 2.68 -17.55 -1.82
N VAL A 382 2.06 -16.43 -1.55
CA VAL A 382 2.55 -15.37 -0.65
C VAL A 382 1.61 -15.21 0.53
N ASP A 383 2.11 -14.64 1.59
CA ASP A 383 1.39 -14.33 2.81
C ASP A 383 0.50 -13.09 2.63
N PHE A 384 -0.68 -13.11 3.25
CA PHE A 384 -1.54 -11.98 3.50
C PHE A 384 -1.62 -11.73 5.02
N PRO A 385 -1.46 -10.47 5.52
CA PRO A 385 -1.64 -9.22 4.82
C PRO A 385 -0.39 -8.61 4.16
N ALA A 386 0.77 -9.26 4.19
CA ALA A 386 2.00 -8.76 3.57
C ALA A 386 1.85 -8.43 2.07
N SER A 387 1.05 -9.20 1.34
CA SER A 387 0.80 -9.00 -0.09
C SER A 387 -0.04 -7.77 -0.45
N SER A 388 -0.66 -7.08 0.53
CA SER A 388 -1.40 -5.85 0.27
C SER A 388 -0.49 -4.75 -0.31
N PRO A 389 -0.95 -4.00 -1.35
CA PRO A 389 -0.16 -2.91 -1.92
C PRO A 389 0.05 -1.70 -0.99
N TYR A 390 -0.69 -1.59 0.09
CA TYR A 390 -0.63 -0.49 1.07
C TYR A 390 0.05 -0.91 2.37
N ASN A 391 0.86 -1.95 2.29
CA ASN A 391 1.60 -2.56 3.38
C ASN A 391 3.02 -2.85 2.90
N THR A 392 4.03 -2.58 3.72
CA THR A 392 5.43 -2.92 3.44
C THR A 392 5.68 -4.35 3.90
N ALA A 393 5.86 -5.25 2.95
CA ALA A 393 6.21 -6.64 3.22
C ALA A 393 7.69 -6.74 3.61
N VAL A 394 7.97 -7.32 4.77
CA VAL A 394 9.33 -7.44 5.32
C VAL A 394 9.79 -8.89 5.28
N GLY A 395 10.78 -9.16 4.45
CA GLY A 395 11.43 -10.46 4.31
C GLY A 395 12.53 -10.69 5.34
N GLY A 396 13.13 -11.87 5.28
CA GLY A 396 14.10 -12.33 6.26
C GLY A 396 15.52 -12.54 5.71
N THR A 397 16.51 -12.15 6.51
CA THR A 397 17.92 -12.38 6.27
C THR A 397 18.58 -13.12 7.43
N ASN A 398 19.81 -13.58 7.22
CA ASN A 398 20.72 -14.04 8.25
C ASN A 398 21.83 -13.01 8.40
N LEU A 399 21.80 -12.28 9.51
CA LEU A 399 22.73 -11.21 9.83
C LEU A 399 23.96 -11.74 10.56
N SER A 400 25.13 -11.32 10.12
CA SER A 400 26.40 -11.50 10.83
C SER A 400 26.88 -10.15 11.36
N VAL A 401 27.21 -10.11 12.65
CA VAL A 401 27.74 -8.91 13.31
C VAL A 401 29.12 -9.13 13.88
N SER A 402 29.95 -8.08 13.91
CA SER A 402 31.20 -8.05 14.66
C SER A 402 31.05 -7.03 15.81
N GLY A 403 30.79 -7.54 17.01
CA GLY A 403 30.34 -6.69 18.12
C GLY A 403 28.97 -6.07 17.83
N THR A 404 28.93 -4.76 17.60
CA THR A 404 27.72 -4.01 17.20
C THR A 404 27.77 -3.56 15.73
N THR A 405 28.79 -3.98 14.98
CA THR A 405 28.98 -3.52 13.60
C THR A 405 28.47 -4.58 12.62
N TYR A 406 27.74 -4.12 11.60
CA TYR A 406 27.36 -4.94 10.46
C TYR A 406 28.58 -5.57 9.81
N SER A 407 28.52 -6.88 9.56
CA SER A 407 29.60 -7.60 8.87
C SER A 407 29.13 -8.10 7.51
N SER A 408 28.03 -8.81 7.45
CA SER A 408 27.41 -9.29 6.21
C SER A 408 26.00 -9.78 6.45
N GLU A 409 25.22 -9.87 5.39
CA GLU A 409 23.91 -10.52 5.36
C GLU A 409 23.78 -11.44 4.16
N ARG A 410 22.98 -12.46 4.32
CA ARG A 410 22.49 -13.33 3.25
C ARG A 410 21.00 -13.56 3.41
N ALA A 411 20.31 -13.92 2.34
CA ALA A 411 18.90 -14.29 2.44
C ALA A 411 18.71 -15.48 3.39
N TRP A 412 17.67 -15.41 4.19
CA TRP A 412 17.18 -16.57 4.94
C TRP A 412 16.39 -17.48 3.99
N SER A 413 16.69 -18.78 3.99
CA SER A 413 16.16 -19.73 3.00
C SER A 413 14.66 -19.97 3.07
N THR A 414 14.03 -19.58 4.17
CA THR A 414 12.59 -19.68 4.36
C THR A 414 11.90 -18.30 4.41
N SER A 415 12.63 -17.21 4.08
CA SER A 415 12.05 -15.88 3.90
C SER A 415 10.88 -15.92 2.91
N GLY A 416 9.69 -15.51 3.34
CA GLY A 416 8.50 -15.46 2.51
C GLY A 416 8.67 -14.50 1.34
N GLY A 417 8.29 -14.94 0.14
CA GLY A 417 8.37 -14.07 -1.02
C GLY A 417 7.88 -14.71 -2.31
N GLY A 418 7.43 -13.87 -3.23
CA GLY A 418 6.87 -14.36 -4.48
C GLY A 418 5.96 -13.34 -5.17
N ILE A 419 4.88 -13.85 -5.78
CA ILE A 419 3.92 -13.06 -6.58
C ILE A 419 2.52 -13.32 -6.03
N SER A 420 1.81 -12.25 -5.68
CA SER A 420 0.41 -12.28 -5.30
C SER A 420 -0.47 -12.82 -6.44
N THR A 421 -1.51 -13.55 -6.08
CA THR A 421 -2.55 -14.00 -7.01
C THR A 421 -3.80 -13.11 -6.95
N VAL A 422 -3.84 -12.16 -6.02
CA VAL A 422 -5.01 -11.33 -5.71
C VAL A 422 -4.79 -9.86 -6.08
N PHE A 423 -3.62 -9.31 -5.75
CA PHE A 423 -3.36 -7.88 -5.91
C PHE A 423 -2.54 -7.58 -7.17
N SER A 424 -3.03 -6.64 -7.97
CA SER A 424 -2.29 -6.12 -9.11
C SER A 424 -1.03 -5.38 -8.67
N ARG A 425 -0.01 -5.39 -9.52
CA ARG A 425 1.23 -4.63 -9.28
C ARG A 425 0.92 -3.13 -9.14
N PRO A 426 1.30 -2.50 -8.02
CA PRO A 426 1.18 -1.05 -7.88
C PRO A 426 2.13 -0.32 -8.85
N SER A 427 1.79 0.92 -9.21
CA SER A 427 2.57 1.71 -10.16
C SER A 427 3.99 2.02 -9.70
N TRP A 428 4.23 2.09 -8.40
CA TRP A 428 5.56 2.32 -7.84
C TRP A 428 6.46 1.06 -7.85
N GLN A 429 5.90 -0.14 -8.02
CA GLN A 429 6.68 -1.38 -8.03
C GLN A 429 7.24 -1.66 -9.42
N THR A 430 8.56 -1.77 -9.51
CA THR A 430 9.29 -2.06 -10.74
C THR A 430 9.23 -3.54 -11.13
N GLY A 431 9.66 -3.88 -12.35
CA GLY A 431 9.74 -5.25 -12.86
C GLY A 431 8.64 -5.62 -13.85
N THR A 432 8.68 -6.85 -14.35
CA THR A 432 7.82 -7.35 -15.44
C THR A 432 6.57 -8.12 -14.96
N ALA A 433 6.46 -8.40 -13.67
CA ALA A 433 5.27 -9.07 -13.12
C ALA A 433 4.05 -8.14 -13.23
N THR A 434 2.90 -8.67 -13.62
CA THR A 434 1.63 -7.93 -13.67
C THR A 434 0.93 -7.85 -12.31
N MET A 435 1.32 -8.71 -11.39
CA MET A 435 0.80 -8.79 -10.03
C MET A 435 1.83 -8.30 -9.02
N ARG A 436 1.36 -7.90 -7.85
CA ARG A 436 2.18 -7.48 -6.70
C ARG A 436 3.25 -8.53 -6.38
N THR A 437 4.49 -8.12 -6.16
CA THR A 437 5.59 -8.99 -5.72
C THR A 437 6.06 -8.59 -4.33
N VAL A 438 6.38 -9.57 -3.50
CA VAL A 438 6.87 -9.41 -2.11
C VAL A 438 8.14 -10.23 -1.90
N PRO A 439 8.97 -9.85 -0.90
CA PRO A 439 8.87 -8.72 0.01
C PRO A 439 9.29 -7.39 -0.65
N ASP A 440 9.12 -6.26 0.07
CA ASP A 440 9.61 -4.95 -0.35
C ASP A 440 11.01 -4.67 0.18
N VAL A 441 11.23 -5.03 1.43
CA VAL A 441 12.48 -4.89 2.18
C VAL A 441 12.70 -6.12 3.03
N SER A 442 13.84 -6.20 3.72
CA SER A 442 14.15 -7.29 4.65
C SER A 442 14.96 -6.82 5.85
N SER A 443 15.10 -7.68 6.84
CA SER A 443 16.08 -7.56 7.92
C SER A 443 16.29 -8.93 8.58
N ASN A 444 17.13 -8.99 9.62
CA ASN A 444 17.45 -10.25 10.30
C ASN A 444 16.18 -11.02 10.72
N ALA A 445 16.13 -12.29 10.39
CA ALA A 445 14.99 -13.17 10.65
C ALA A 445 15.43 -14.63 10.92
N ASP A 446 16.60 -15.05 10.43
CA ASP A 446 17.07 -16.43 10.60
C ASP A 446 17.29 -16.73 12.09
N PRO A 447 16.64 -17.78 12.66
CA PRO A 447 16.86 -18.16 14.06
C PRO A 447 18.33 -18.50 14.40
N ALA A 448 19.14 -18.80 13.39
CA ALA A 448 20.58 -19.04 13.59
C ALA A 448 21.35 -17.74 13.96
N SER A 449 20.84 -16.59 13.56
CA SER A 449 21.28 -15.25 13.98
C SER A 449 20.20 -14.53 14.79
N GLY A 450 19.30 -15.27 15.43
CA GLY A 450 18.07 -14.79 16.06
C GLY A 450 18.27 -13.83 17.23
N PHE A 451 17.18 -13.28 17.67
CA PHE A 451 17.08 -12.28 18.73
C PHE A 451 16.93 -12.93 20.11
N ALA A 452 17.56 -12.35 21.11
CA ALA A 452 17.37 -12.75 22.50
C ALA A 452 16.07 -12.13 23.03
N ILE A 453 15.07 -12.95 23.29
CA ILE A 453 13.74 -12.58 23.75
C ILE A 453 13.45 -13.24 25.10
N TYR A 454 12.76 -12.55 26.01
CA TYR A 454 12.34 -13.12 27.29
C TYR A 454 10.85 -13.43 27.27
N THR A 455 10.51 -14.69 27.07
CA THR A 455 9.14 -15.17 26.94
C THR A 455 8.93 -16.48 27.65
N VAL A 456 7.68 -16.77 28.04
CA VAL A 456 7.29 -18.03 28.74
C VAL A 456 8.19 -18.29 29.95
N GLY A 457 8.57 -17.22 30.65
CA GLY A 457 9.37 -17.27 31.88
C GLY A 457 10.85 -17.60 31.69
N GLY A 458 11.41 -17.41 30.50
CA GLY A 458 12.83 -17.65 30.22
C GLY A 458 13.37 -16.98 28.97
N TRP A 459 14.69 -16.88 28.88
CA TRP A 459 15.37 -16.39 27.69
C TRP A 459 15.30 -17.43 26.58
N GLN A 460 14.87 -16.99 25.41
CA GLN A 460 14.80 -17.76 24.16
C GLN A 460 15.57 -17.02 23.07
N VAL A 461 15.96 -17.78 22.02
CA VAL A 461 16.43 -17.17 20.79
C VAL A 461 15.37 -17.40 19.73
N TYR A 462 14.82 -16.33 19.20
CA TYR A 462 13.77 -16.38 18.19
C TYR A 462 14.20 -15.69 16.90
N GLY A 463 13.62 -16.13 15.81
CA GLY A 463 13.70 -15.54 14.49
C GLY A 463 12.33 -15.63 13.82
N GLY A 464 12.32 -15.55 12.51
CA GLY A 464 11.14 -15.43 11.68
C GLY A 464 11.02 -14.03 11.09
N THR A 465 10.28 -13.91 10.02
CA THR A 465 9.95 -12.57 9.48
C THR A 465 9.13 -11.72 10.47
N SER A 466 8.56 -12.38 11.50
CA SER A 466 8.02 -11.76 12.71
C SER A 466 9.01 -10.86 13.46
N ALA A 467 10.29 -11.19 13.46
CA ALA A 467 11.30 -10.33 14.08
C ALA A 467 11.68 -9.14 13.18
N ALA A 468 11.57 -9.33 11.88
CA ALA A 468 11.93 -8.32 10.88
C ALA A 468 10.89 -7.18 10.79
N ALA A 469 9.61 -7.47 10.88
CA ALA A 469 8.54 -6.48 10.80
C ALA A 469 8.56 -5.45 11.96
N PRO A 470 8.64 -5.86 13.25
CA PRO A 470 8.74 -4.91 14.36
C PRO A 470 10.04 -4.12 14.36
N LEU A 471 11.14 -4.64 13.81
CA LEU A 471 12.38 -3.91 13.65
C LEU A 471 12.22 -2.72 12.70
N TRP A 472 11.57 -2.91 11.54
CA TRP A 472 11.22 -1.84 10.63
C TRP A 472 10.17 -0.90 11.20
N SER A 473 9.24 -1.40 12.02
CA SER A 473 8.24 -0.60 12.73
C SER A 473 8.90 0.33 13.77
N GLY A 474 9.89 -0.19 14.50
CA GLY A 474 10.75 0.61 15.39
C GLY A 474 11.51 1.70 14.63
N TYR A 475 12.12 1.36 13.49
CA TYR A 475 12.77 2.34 12.61
C TYR A 475 11.79 3.45 12.18
N ALA A 476 10.59 3.10 11.78
CA ALA A 476 9.59 4.09 11.37
C ALA A 476 9.20 5.04 12.51
N ALA A 477 9.16 4.56 13.76
CA ALA A 477 8.95 5.40 14.93
C ALA A 477 10.13 6.39 15.14
N LEU A 478 11.37 5.92 14.99
CA LEU A 478 12.56 6.79 15.05
C LEU A 478 12.54 7.84 13.94
N TYR A 479 12.22 7.43 12.71
CA TYR A 479 12.07 8.34 11.58
C TYR A 479 11.02 9.41 11.86
N ASN A 480 9.83 9.02 12.32
CA ASN A 480 8.72 9.95 12.57
C ASN A 480 9.07 10.98 13.65
N GLN A 481 9.80 10.57 14.70
CA GLN A 481 10.33 11.51 15.71
C GLN A 481 11.24 12.55 15.06
N LYS A 482 12.19 12.13 14.22
CA LYS A 482 13.11 13.04 13.51
C LYS A 482 12.37 13.92 12.51
N ALA A 483 11.43 13.38 11.77
CA ALA A 483 10.62 14.12 10.82
C ALA A 483 9.83 15.25 11.53
N ALA A 484 9.18 14.92 12.64
CA ALA A 484 8.46 15.90 13.46
C ALA A 484 9.40 17.01 13.99
N ALA A 485 10.59 16.65 14.50
CA ALA A 485 11.57 17.61 14.95
C ALA A 485 12.09 18.53 13.82
N ALA A 486 12.10 18.02 12.58
CA ALA A 486 12.46 18.78 11.38
C ALA A 486 11.28 19.50 10.70
N GLY A 487 10.08 19.48 11.29
CA GLY A 487 8.87 20.06 10.71
C GLY A 487 8.41 19.37 9.42
N LYS A 488 8.76 18.10 9.25
CA LYS A 488 8.41 17.27 8.09
C LYS A 488 7.25 16.32 8.42
N SER A 489 6.60 15.83 7.38
CA SER A 489 5.51 14.86 7.51
C SER A 489 6.00 13.51 8.02
N ALA A 490 5.12 12.76 8.68
CA ALA A 490 5.35 11.37 9.02
C ALA A 490 5.67 10.51 7.77
N LEU A 491 6.25 9.35 8.00
CA LEU A 491 6.68 8.42 6.94
C LEU A 491 5.50 8.02 6.05
N GLY A 492 4.34 7.69 6.64
CA GLY A 492 3.15 7.26 5.93
C GLY A 492 3.34 5.95 5.16
N GLU A 493 2.65 5.78 4.05
CA GLU A 493 2.93 4.67 3.14
C GLU A 493 4.35 4.84 2.58
N VAL A 494 5.21 3.88 2.90
CA VAL A 494 6.64 4.04 2.66
C VAL A 494 7.12 3.42 1.35
N ASN A 495 6.39 2.45 0.79
CA ASN A 495 6.80 1.71 -0.40
C ASN A 495 7.16 2.61 -1.59
N PRO A 496 6.32 3.58 -2.03
CA PRO A 496 6.69 4.47 -3.14
C PRO A 496 8.02 5.19 -2.90
N LYS A 497 8.29 5.57 -1.66
CA LYS A 497 9.50 6.30 -1.25
C LYS A 497 10.73 5.39 -1.24
N ILE A 498 10.61 4.17 -0.66
CA ILE A 498 11.69 3.18 -0.66
C ILE A 498 12.05 2.80 -2.09
N TYR A 499 11.06 2.48 -2.94
CA TYR A 499 11.30 2.13 -4.34
C TYR A 499 11.96 3.28 -5.10
N SER A 500 11.59 4.52 -4.83
CA SER A 500 12.23 5.70 -5.43
C SER A 500 13.69 5.85 -4.99
N VAL A 501 13.99 5.71 -3.69
CA VAL A 501 15.36 5.77 -3.15
C VAL A 501 16.22 4.64 -3.72
N ALA A 502 15.68 3.41 -3.70
CA ALA A 502 16.41 2.22 -4.12
C ALA A 502 16.65 2.15 -5.63
N SER A 503 15.79 2.78 -6.44
CA SER A 503 16.00 2.89 -7.89
C SER A 503 16.99 4.03 -8.26
N GLY A 504 17.42 4.83 -7.29
CA GLY A 504 18.31 5.96 -7.49
C GLY A 504 19.77 5.69 -7.06
N SER A 505 20.62 6.69 -7.25
CA SER A 505 22.05 6.63 -6.86
C SER A 505 22.27 6.54 -5.34
N GLY A 506 21.26 6.83 -4.52
CA GLY A 506 21.30 6.73 -3.06
C GLY A 506 21.12 5.32 -2.50
N TYR A 507 20.88 4.31 -3.34
CA TYR A 507 20.56 2.95 -2.91
C TYR A 507 21.57 2.37 -1.93
N SER A 508 22.84 2.31 -2.30
CA SER A 508 23.90 1.68 -1.50
C SER A 508 24.23 2.41 -0.19
N SER A 509 23.79 3.67 -0.05
CA SER A 509 23.90 4.40 1.23
C SER A 509 22.68 4.25 2.12
N ALA A 510 21.55 3.79 1.56
CA ALA A 510 20.26 3.67 2.24
C ALA A 510 19.91 2.24 2.63
N LEU A 511 20.33 1.26 1.83
CA LEU A 511 20.00 -0.15 2.01
C LEU A 511 21.20 -1.04 1.70
N HIS A 512 21.33 -2.14 2.45
CA HIS A 512 22.24 -3.24 2.11
C HIS A 512 21.60 -4.13 1.06
N ASP A 513 22.18 -4.20 -0.12
CA ASP A 513 21.77 -5.11 -1.20
C ASP A 513 22.18 -6.55 -0.87
N ILE A 514 21.19 -7.44 -0.71
CA ILE A 514 21.41 -8.84 -0.31
C ILE A 514 21.48 -9.72 -1.56
N THR A 515 22.67 -10.02 -2.00
CA THR A 515 22.91 -10.74 -3.28
C THR A 515 23.24 -12.23 -3.14
N SER A 516 23.08 -12.79 -1.95
CA SER A 516 23.45 -14.19 -1.65
C SER A 516 22.30 -14.94 -0.98
N GLY A 517 21.88 -16.06 -1.55
CA GLY A 517 20.86 -16.96 -1.03
C GLY A 517 19.65 -17.13 -1.94
N SER A 518 18.64 -17.82 -1.42
CA SER A 518 17.38 -18.12 -2.14
C SER A 518 16.30 -18.55 -1.15
N ASN A 519 15.03 -18.50 -1.58
CA ASN A 519 13.89 -19.01 -0.82
C ASN A 519 13.13 -20.11 -1.58
N GLN A 520 13.83 -21.14 -2.03
CA GLN A 520 13.33 -22.27 -2.82
C GLN A 520 13.19 -21.93 -4.32
N ASP A 521 12.13 -21.20 -4.73
CA ASP A 521 11.84 -20.96 -6.14
C ASP A 521 12.45 -19.66 -6.67
N TYR A 522 12.92 -18.76 -5.81
CA TYR A 522 13.55 -17.49 -6.17
C TYR A 522 14.95 -17.39 -5.57
N SER A 523 15.85 -16.77 -6.33
CA SER A 523 17.19 -16.43 -5.87
C SER A 523 17.33 -14.93 -5.70
N THR A 524 18.25 -14.52 -4.82
CA THR A 524 18.65 -13.12 -4.69
C THR A 524 19.34 -12.63 -5.96
N ALA A 525 19.28 -11.32 -6.17
CA ALA A 525 19.91 -10.63 -7.30
C ALA A 525 20.38 -9.25 -6.85
N THR A 526 21.20 -8.59 -7.66
CA THR A 526 21.51 -7.17 -7.43
C THR A 526 20.24 -6.32 -7.61
N GLY A 527 19.95 -5.45 -6.66
CA GLY A 527 18.76 -4.63 -6.60
C GLY A 527 17.54 -5.42 -6.11
N TYR A 528 16.36 -5.14 -6.64
CA TYR A 528 15.14 -5.78 -6.18
C TYR A 528 15.07 -7.27 -6.55
N ASP A 529 14.79 -8.11 -5.57
CA ASP A 529 14.44 -9.52 -5.78
C ASP A 529 13.25 -9.96 -4.91
N ARG A 530 12.76 -11.20 -5.13
CA ARG A 530 11.59 -11.77 -4.43
C ARG A 530 11.95 -12.60 -3.20
N VAL A 531 13.11 -12.41 -2.66
CA VAL A 531 13.61 -13.09 -1.45
C VAL A 531 13.83 -12.08 -0.34
N THR A 532 14.47 -10.94 -0.69
CA THR A 532 14.90 -9.91 0.25
C THR A 532 14.40 -8.49 -0.13
N GLY A 533 13.58 -8.37 -1.18
CA GLY A 533 13.13 -7.08 -1.66
C GLY A 533 14.29 -6.18 -2.10
N TRP A 534 14.34 -4.97 -1.62
CA TRP A 534 15.45 -4.02 -1.79
C TRP A 534 16.56 -4.19 -0.73
N GLY A 535 16.43 -5.18 0.18
CA GLY A 535 17.43 -5.46 1.21
C GLY A 535 17.13 -4.84 2.57
N SER A 536 18.15 -4.74 3.43
CA SER A 536 18.02 -4.33 4.84
C SER A 536 18.45 -2.87 5.06
N PRO A 537 18.00 -2.20 6.15
CA PRO A 537 18.19 -0.75 6.30
C PRO A 537 19.62 -0.36 6.68
N ILE A 538 20.10 0.74 6.10
CA ILE A 538 21.18 1.59 6.63
C ILE A 538 20.46 2.84 7.14
N ALA A 539 20.05 2.83 8.40
CA ALA A 539 19.00 3.70 8.91
C ALA A 539 19.27 5.20 8.76
N ASP A 540 20.49 5.66 9.02
CA ASP A 540 20.84 7.07 8.88
C ASP A 540 20.87 7.52 7.42
N GLY A 541 21.43 6.69 6.52
CA GLY A 541 21.41 6.94 5.08
C GLY A 541 19.99 6.91 4.51
N LEU A 542 19.20 5.91 4.86
CA LEU A 542 17.79 5.80 4.45
C LEU A 542 16.97 6.99 4.95
N THR A 543 17.13 7.37 6.23
CA THR A 543 16.45 8.53 6.81
C THR A 543 16.84 9.82 6.08
N SER A 544 18.12 10.00 5.79
CA SER A 544 18.63 11.14 5.03
C SER A 544 17.97 11.23 3.64
N ALA A 545 17.95 10.10 2.91
CA ALA A 545 17.35 10.02 1.59
C ALA A 545 15.81 10.29 1.62
N LEU A 546 15.09 9.68 2.56
CA LEU A 546 13.64 9.85 2.74
C LEU A 546 13.25 11.27 3.19
N MET A 547 14.13 11.95 3.90
CA MET A 547 13.94 13.36 4.30
C MET A 547 14.34 14.36 3.20
N GLY A 548 14.77 13.91 2.02
CA GLY A 548 15.21 14.76 0.92
C GLY A 548 16.62 15.30 1.11
N GLY A 549 17.44 14.65 1.96
CA GLY A 549 18.86 14.81 2.02
C GLY A 549 19.54 13.98 0.94
N THR A 550 20.39 14.56 0.12
CA THR A 550 21.33 13.78 -0.68
C THR A 550 22.26 13.03 0.27
N GLY A 551 22.25 11.71 0.25
CA GLY A 551 23.09 10.86 1.10
C GLY A 551 24.56 11.21 0.90
N GLY A 552 25.18 11.68 1.98
CA GLY A 552 26.59 12.04 2.01
C GLY A 552 27.06 12.23 3.44
N ASP A 553 27.91 11.37 3.85
CA ASP A 553 28.90 11.39 4.93
C ASP A 553 28.63 12.15 6.24
N GLY A 554 28.72 11.37 7.35
CA GLY A 554 28.95 11.90 8.67
C GLY A 554 30.34 12.52 8.80
N GLY A 555 30.39 13.76 9.27
CA GLY A 555 31.58 14.34 9.84
C GLY A 555 31.94 15.73 9.35
N GLY A 556 31.73 16.77 10.20
CA GLY A 556 32.56 17.97 10.20
C GLY A 556 32.05 19.14 9.35
N SER A 557 31.57 20.12 10.09
CA SER A 557 31.52 21.53 9.71
C SER A 557 32.64 21.96 8.72
N SER A 558 32.23 22.50 7.61
CA SER A 558 32.77 23.79 7.05
C SER A 558 32.24 23.95 5.62
N GLY A 559 31.82 25.18 5.29
CA GLY A 559 31.37 25.55 3.96
C GLY A 559 32.41 25.29 2.88
N GLY A 560 31.94 24.99 1.69
CA GLY A 560 32.79 25.02 0.51
C GLY A 560 32.35 24.05 -0.59
N ASP A 561 31.98 24.63 -1.71
CA ASP A 561 32.12 24.12 -3.07
C ASP A 561 31.37 22.84 -3.43
N GLY A 562 30.16 23.04 -3.96
CA GLY A 562 29.34 21.97 -4.52
C GLY A 562 29.89 21.45 -5.85
N THR A 563 30.51 20.30 -5.81
CA THR A 563 30.78 19.52 -7.04
C THR A 563 29.46 18.94 -7.56
N CYS A 564 29.07 19.39 -8.75
CA CYS A 564 27.90 18.87 -9.45
C CYS A 564 28.15 17.41 -9.90
N THR A 565 27.23 16.50 -9.54
CA THR A 565 27.27 15.13 -10.05
C THR A 565 26.45 15.05 -11.36
N THR A 566 27.06 14.56 -12.43
CA THR A 566 26.41 14.39 -13.73
C THR A 566 25.21 13.43 -13.61
N ALA A 567 24.03 13.91 -13.98
CA ALA A 567 22.78 13.15 -13.92
C ALA A 567 21.76 13.66 -14.94
N GLN A 568 20.82 12.78 -15.35
CA GLN A 568 19.58 13.15 -16.01
C GLN A 568 18.47 13.20 -14.97
N LEU A 569 17.77 14.33 -14.82
CA LEU A 569 16.87 14.60 -13.70
C LEU A 569 15.38 14.31 -13.95
N LEU A 570 14.96 14.11 -15.22
CA LEU A 570 13.55 13.88 -15.56
C LEU A 570 13.21 12.41 -15.48
N GLY A 571 12.15 12.09 -14.73
CA GLY A 571 11.58 10.74 -14.78
C GLY A 571 10.65 10.56 -15.99
N ASN A 572 10.51 9.30 -16.46
CA ASN A 572 9.66 8.94 -17.62
C ASN A 572 9.84 9.90 -18.81
N ASN A 573 11.07 10.09 -19.16
CA ASN A 573 11.51 11.13 -20.09
C ASN A 573 11.13 10.88 -21.56
N GLY A 574 10.87 9.62 -21.95
CA GLY A 574 10.32 9.21 -23.25
C GLY A 574 8.87 8.71 -23.14
N PHE A 575 8.17 8.94 -22.03
CA PHE A 575 6.76 8.57 -21.79
C PHE A 575 6.45 7.07 -21.87
N GLU A 576 7.44 6.20 -22.00
CA GLU A 576 7.31 4.77 -22.30
C GLU A 576 6.65 3.92 -21.19
N THR A 577 6.35 4.51 -20.04
CA THR A 577 5.54 3.85 -19.00
C THR A 577 4.05 3.76 -19.36
N GLY A 578 3.62 4.42 -20.43
CA GLY A 578 2.21 4.50 -20.81
C GLY A 578 1.34 5.34 -19.86
N SER A 579 1.96 6.10 -18.96
CA SER A 579 1.30 7.02 -18.06
C SER A 579 2.07 8.34 -17.97
N ALA A 580 1.42 9.41 -17.56
CA ALA A 580 2.12 10.68 -17.41
C ALA A 580 3.15 10.67 -16.26
N SER A 581 2.93 9.93 -15.20
CA SER A 581 3.79 9.98 -13.99
C SER A 581 5.28 9.70 -14.30
N PRO A 582 6.22 10.51 -13.72
CA PRO A 582 6.06 11.59 -12.76
C PRO A 582 5.70 12.96 -13.36
N TRP A 583 5.41 13.06 -14.65
CA TRP A 583 4.83 14.25 -15.25
C TRP A 583 3.37 14.41 -14.79
N SER A 584 2.94 15.65 -14.64
CA SER A 584 1.53 16.02 -14.52
C SER A 584 1.06 16.50 -15.88
N ALA A 585 0.00 15.92 -16.42
CA ALA A 585 -0.49 16.21 -17.76
C ALA A 585 -2.02 16.33 -17.78
N SER A 586 -2.55 17.08 -18.76
CA SER A 586 -3.97 17.02 -19.11
C SER A 586 -4.35 15.60 -19.53
N SER A 587 -5.62 15.24 -19.36
CA SER A 587 -6.12 13.90 -19.70
C SER A 587 -5.95 13.62 -21.19
N GLY A 588 -5.30 12.51 -21.53
CA GLY A 588 -5.07 12.09 -22.92
C GLY A 588 -3.79 12.62 -23.56
N VAL A 589 -3.05 13.50 -22.90
CA VAL A 589 -1.79 14.04 -23.43
C VAL A 589 -0.72 12.96 -23.61
N VAL A 590 -0.57 12.02 -22.66
CA VAL A 590 0.32 10.87 -22.86
C VAL A 590 -0.41 9.80 -23.63
N ASP A 591 0.08 9.50 -24.85
CA ASP A 591 -0.63 8.74 -25.86
C ASP A 591 0.33 7.85 -26.67
N SER A 592 -0.19 6.72 -27.21
CA SER A 592 0.51 5.78 -28.10
C SER A 592 -0.15 5.65 -29.46
N SER A 593 -1.04 6.57 -29.82
CA SER A 593 -1.71 6.57 -31.14
C SER A 593 -0.71 6.71 -32.27
N ALA A 594 -0.90 5.95 -33.34
CA ALA A 594 -0.10 6.03 -34.54
C ALA A 594 -0.45 7.25 -35.43
N SER A 595 -1.47 8.03 -35.08
CA SER A 595 -1.84 9.26 -35.81
C SER A 595 -0.74 10.30 -35.72
N GLU A 596 -0.10 10.39 -34.56
CA GLU A 596 1.13 11.13 -34.34
C GLU A 596 2.19 10.15 -33.83
N PRO A 597 3.17 9.74 -34.65
CA PRO A 597 4.15 8.74 -34.22
C PRO A 597 5.12 9.30 -33.19
N ALA A 598 5.50 8.49 -32.18
CA ALA A 598 6.55 8.83 -31.22
C ALA A 598 7.91 9.03 -31.92
N HIS A 599 8.80 9.84 -31.35
CA HIS A 599 10.19 9.97 -31.79
C HIS A 599 10.99 8.73 -31.40
N GLY A 600 10.87 8.27 -30.16
CA GLY A 600 11.44 7.03 -29.65
C GLY A 600 10.39 6.13 -29.04
N GLY A 601 10.58 4.80 -29.08
CA GLY A 601 9.67 3.86 -28.44
C GLY A 601 8.26 3.82 -29.06
N SER A 602 7.21 3.90 -28.19
CA SER A 602 5.80 3.79 -28.59
C SER A 602 4.90 4.88 -28.01
N TRP A 603 5.36 5.60 -27.03
CA TRP A 603 4.59 6.61 -26.30
C TRP A 603 5.21 8.00 -26.48
N LYS A 604 4.39 9.04 -26.40
CA LYS A 604 4.79 10.43 -26.47
C LYS A 604 3.81 11.31 -25.68
N ALA A 605 4.10 12.58 -25.54
CA ALA A 605 3.15 13.59 -25.09
C ALA A 605 2.61 14.38 -26.27
N TRP A 606 1.33 14.28 -26.52
CA TRP A 606 0.62 14.96 -27.61
C TRP A 606 -0.34 16.00 -27.02
N LEU A 607 0.00 17.27 -27.18
CA LEU A 607 -0.79 18.42 -26.72
C LEU A 607 -1.54 19.03 -27.90
N ASP A 608 -2.78 19.43 -27.68
CA ASP A 608 -3.70 20.07 -28.62
C ASP A 608 -4.03 19.18 -29.85
N GLY A 609 -4.38 19.72 -31.02
CA GLY A 609 -4.79 18.99 -32.22
C GLY A 609 -6.28 18.68 -32.30
N TYR A 610 -7.11 19.41 -31.55
CA TYR A 610 -8.56 19.21 -31.47
C TYR A 610 -9.36 19.96 -32.57
N GLY A 611 -8.77 20.99 -33.23
CA GLY A 611 -9.44 21.87 -34.18
C GLY A 611 -10.52 22.73 -33.55
N SER A 612 -10.42 23.02 -32.24
CA SER A 612 -11.35 23.83 -31.46
C SER A 612 -10.65 24.38 -30.23
N THR A 613 -11.12 25.49 -29.70
CA THR A 613 -10.49 26.11 -28.52
C THR A 613 -10.22 25.11 -27.40
N HIS A 614 -8.96 24.87 -27.14
CA HIS A 614 -8.47 23.92 -26.15
C HIS A 614 -7.22 24.44 -25.45
N THR A 615 -6.88 23.81 -24.31
CA THR A 615 -5.63 24.07 -23.60
C THR A 615 -5.15 22.79 -22.94
N ASP A 616 -3.99 22.33 -23.34
CA ASP A 616 -3.31 21.19 -22.72
C ASP A 616 -2.07 21.61 -21.93
N THR A 617 -1.75 20.83 -20.91
CA THR A 617 -0.57 21.05 -20.07
C THR A 617 0.20 19.78 -19.86
N LEU A 618 1.53 19.92 -19.76
CA LEU A 618 2.46 18.87 -19.36
C LEU A 618 3.53 19.50 -18.48
N SER A 619 3.82 18.94 -17.30
CA SER A 619 4.81 19.54 -16.40
C SER A 619 5.48 18.52 -15.48
N GLN A 620 6.75 18.79 -15.13
CA GLN A 620 7.49 18.02 -14.13
C GLN A 620 8.35 18.94 -13.27
N SER A 621 8.31 18.73 -11.94
CA SER A 621 9.15 19.46 -10.99
C SER A 621 10.49 18.78 -10.81
N VAL A 622 11.57 19.58 -10.78
CA VAL A 622 12.94 19.11 -10.62
C VAL A 622 13.72 20.07 -9.72
N THR A 623 14.75 19.56 -9.05
CA THR A 623 15.70 20.38 -8.27
C THR A 623 17.06 20.31 -8.95
N ILE A 624 17.60 21.45 -9.35
CA ILE A 624 18.95 21.57 -9.91
C ILE A 624 19.88 21.91 -8.76
N ALA A 625 20.86 21.04 -8.48
CA ALA A 625 21.83 21.28 -7.41
C ALA A 625 22.65 22.55 -7.63
N SER A 626 23.10 23.20 -6.54
CA SER A 626 23.96 24.38 -6.60
C SER A 626 25.27 24.02 -7.34
N GLY A 627 25.75 24.95 -8.17
CA GLY A 627 27.00 24.78 -8.90
C GLY A 627 26.90 23.94 -10.17
N CYS A 628 25.76 23.30 -10.45
CA CYS A 628 25.56 22.54 -11.67
C CYS A 628 25.35 23.43 -12.90
N LYS A 629 25.95 23.05 -14.00
CA LYS A 629 25.42 23.38 -15.33
C LYS A 629 24.23 22.49 -15.60
N ALA A 630 23.18 23.02 -16.21
CA ALA A 630 21.97 22.28 -16.48
C ALA A 630 21.48 22.53 -17.92
N THR A 631 21.30 21.48 -18.69
CA THR A 631 20.79 21.56 -20.07
C THR A 631 19.49 20.78 -20.19
N PHE A 632 18.41 21.48 -20.50
CA PHE A 632 17.10 20.90 -20.78
C PHE A 632 16.96 20.70 -22.31
N SER A 633 16.58 19.52 -22.73
CA SER A 633 16.29 19.22 -24.13
C SER A 633 15.05 18.32 -24.30
N PHE A 634 14.44 18.39 -25.45
CA PHE A 634 13.35 17.52 -25.88
C PHE A 634 13.25 17.46 -27.42
N TRP A 635 12.68 16.41 -27.95
CA TRP A 635 12.30 16.33 -29.33
C TRP A 635 10.86 16.81 -29.50
N MET A 636 10.60 17.63 -30.54
CA MET A 636 9.30 18.22 -30.82
C MET A 636 8.94 18.05 -32.26
N HIS A 637 7.75 17.57 -32.56
CA HIS A 637 7.08 17.60 -33.85
C HIS A 637 5.88 18.54 -33.75
N VAL A 638 5.66 19.31 -34.82
CA VAL A 638 4.47 20.18 -34.95
C VAL A 638 3.81 19.85 -36.29
N ASP A 639 2.59 19.34 -36.21
CA ASP A 639 1.70 19.15 -37.34
C ASP A 639 0.52 20.10 -37.27
N THR A 640 0.03 20.61 -38.40
CA THR A 640 -1.01 21.65 -38.38
C THR A 640 -1.86 21.62 -39.65
N ASP A 641 -3.15 21.83 -39.47
CA ASP A 641 -4.12 22.09 -40.56
C ASP A 641 -4.16 23.56 -40.97
N GLU A 642 -3.46 24.43 -40.24
CA GLU A 642 -3.40 25.87 -40.50
C GLU A 642 -2.67 26.20 -41.81
N ASN A 643 -3.32 26.96 -42.69
CA ASN A 643 -2.80 27.36 -44.00
C ASN A 643 -2.21 28.79 -44.01
N THR A 644 -1.48 29.16 -42.97
CA THR A 644 -0.87 30.49 -42.85
C THR A 644 0.65 30.40 -42.72
N SER A 645 1.37 31.35 -43.29
CA SER A 645 2.81 31.49 -43.10
C SER A 645 3.22 32.68 -42.23
N SER A 646 2.24 33.37 -41.64
CA SER A 646 2.52 34.65 -40.94
C SER A 646 1.77 34.83 -39.62
N THR A 647 0.70 34.08 -39.39
CA THR A 647 -0.14 34.25 -38.19
C THR A 647 0.00 33.05 -37.28
N ALA A 648 0.41 33.28 -36.05
CA ALA A 648 0.50 32.26 -34.97
C ALA A 648 -0.85 32.17 -34.25
N TYR A 649 -1.70 31.27 -34.70
CA TYR A 649 -3.01 30.99 -34.09
C TYR A 649 -2.86 30.14 -32.85
N ASP A 650 -2.28 28.97 -32.98
CA ASP A 650 -2.07 28.02 -31.90
C ASP A 650 -0.63 28.13 -31.37
N LYS A 651 -0.47 27.94 -30.07
CA LYS A 651 0.84 28.19 -29.43
C LYS A 651 1.16 27.15 -28.36
N LEU A 652 2.42 26.75 -28.32
CA LEU A 652 3.03 25.98 -27.27
C LEU A 652 4.03 26.84 -26.51
N GLN A 653 3.77 27.12 -25.23
CA GLN A 653 4.74 27.78 -24.34
C GLN A 653 5.53 26.75 -23.53
N VAL A 654 6.84 26.92 -23.50
CA VAL A 654 7.76 26.14 -22.69
C VAL A 654 8.33 27.06 -21.60
N GLN A 655 8.08 26.76 -20.34
CA GLN A 655 8.36 27.65 -19.22
C GLN A 655 9.06 26.93 -18.08
N ALA A 656 9.93 27.65 -17.36
CA ALA A 656 10.35 27.32 -16.03
C ALA A 656 9.48 28.11 -15.02
N VAL A 657 8.80 27.41 -14.11
CA VAL A 657 7.94 28.02 -13.10
C VAL A 657 8.42 27.65 -11.69
N SER A 658 8.14 28.49 -10.70
CA SER A 658 8.42 28.19 -9.30
C SER A 658 7.44 27.16 -8.73
N SER A 659 7.74 26.58 -7.56
CA SER A 659 6.81 25.71 -6.82
C SER A 659 5.46 26.37 -6.48
N GLY A 660 5.40 27.70 -6.44
CA GLY A 660 4.16 28.48 -6.27
C GLY A 660 3.45 28.82 -7.58
N GLY A 661 3.88 28.28 -8.73
CA GLY A 661 3.26 28.51 -10.03
C GLY A 661 3.66 29.83 -10.72
N THR A 662 4.57 30.63 -10.13
CA THR A 662 5.06 31.88 -10.76
C THR A 662 6.02 31.54 -11.90
N VAL A 663 5.82 32.12 -13.09
CA VAL A 663 6.72 31.97 -14.22
C VAL A 663 8.06 32.64 -13.90
N LEU A 664 9.11 31.84 -13.83
CA LEU A 664 10.49 32.29 -13.63
C LEU A 664 11.16 32.70 -14.94
N GLY A 665 10.75 32.04 -16.03
CA GLY A 665 11.22 32.37 -17.37
C GLY A 665 10.45 31.57 -18.43
N THR A 666 10.17 32.19 -19.57
CA THR A 666 9.70 31.51 -20.78
C THR A 666 10.90 31.12 -21.61
N LEU A 667 11.10 29.80 -21.77
CA LEU A 667 12.24 29.22 -22.50
C LEU A 667 12.04 29.37 -24.02
N ALA A 668 10.80 29.12 -24.48
CA ALA A 668 10.40 29.27 -25.85
C ALA A 668 8.88 29.41 -25.98
N THR A 669 8.45 29.95 -27.13
CA THR A 669 7.07 29.86 -27.65
C THR A 669 7.14 29.36 -29.07
N TYR A 670 6.45 28.26 -29.35
CA TYR A 670 6.26 27.69 -30.68
C TYR A 670 4.81 27.90 -31.10
N SER A 671 4.52 27.68 -32.38
CA SER A 671 3.17 27.84 -32.92
C SER A 671 2.99 26.95 -34.15
N ASN A 672 1.81 26.97 -34.78
CA ASN A 672 1.52 26.41 -36.09
C ASN A 672 2.56 26.80 -37.16
N LEU A 673 3.21 27.95 -37.04
CA LEU A 673 4.29 28.41 -37.96
C LEU A 673 5.59 27.61 -37.82
N ASN A 674 5.70 26.74 -36.85
CA ASN A 674 6.84 25.85 -36.60
C ASN A 674 6.61 24.42 -37.15
N ALA A 675 5.56 24.20 -37.93
CA ALA A 675 5.27 22.92 -38.56
C ALA A 675 6.46 22.40 -39.35
N ALA A 676 6.77 21.12 -39.22
CA ALA A 676 7.88 20.47 -39.88
C ALA A 676 7.57 18.99 -40.12
N SER A 677 8.17 18.39 -41.18
CA SER A 677 7.92 17.00 -41.55
C SER A 677 8.48 15.93 -40.61
N GLY A 678 8.91 16.30 -39.42
CA GLY A 678 9.45 15.37 -38.43
C GLY A 678 9.92 16.08 -37.15
N TYR A 679 10.49 15.31 -36.27
CA TYR A 679 10.96 15.81 -34.98
C TYR A 679 12.20 16.68 -35.08
N VAL A 680 12.23 17.76 -34.33
CA VAL A 680 13.36 18.69 -34.18
C VAL A 680 13.73 18.80 -32.71
N GLN A 681 14.99 18.53 -32.39
CA GLN A 681 15.49 18.69 -31.05
C GLN A 681 15.55 20.16 -30.63
N LYS A 682 15.07 20.46 -29.44
CA LYS A 682 15.16 21.77 -28.77
C LYS A 682 16.06 21.63 -27.55
N SER A 683 16.85 22.67 -27.23
CA SER A 683 17.79 22.64 -26.12
C SER A 683 17.92 24.01 -25.47
N PHE A 684 17.96 24.05 -24.11
CA PHE A 684 17.99 25.28 -23.33
C PHE A 684 18.97 25.16 -22.16
N ASP A 685 19.73 26.21 -21.92
CA ASP A 685 20.60 26.32 -20.73
C ASP A 685 19.76 26.77 -19.51
N LEU A 686 19.69 25.94 -18.50
CA LEU A 686 18.99 26.18 -17.23
C LEU A 686 19.97 26.37 -16.06
N SER A 687 21.26 26.57 -16.31
CA SER A 687 22.28 26.72 -15.26
C SER A 687 22.02 27.89 -14.32
N SER A 688 21.26 28.91 -14.75
CA SER A 688 20.81 30.03 -13.90
C SER A 688 19.80 29.64 -12.81
N TYR A 689 19.25 28.44 -12.90
CA TYR A 689 18.37 27.85 -11.89
C TYR A 689 19.10 26.89 -10.94
N ALA A 690 20.42 26.78 -11.02
CA ALA A 690 21.20 26.00 -10.06
C ALA A 690 20.93 26.45 -8.60
N GLY A 691 20.75 25.49 -7.71
CA GLY A 691 20.31 25.70 -6.32
C GLY A 691 18.82 25.92 -6.12
N LYS A 692 18.00 25.74 -7.18
CA LYS A 692 16.54 25.99 -7.12
C LYS A 692 15.75 24.76 -7.51
N SER A 693 14.56 24.61 -6.92
CA SER A 693 13.50 23.73 -7.42
C SER A 693 12.64 24.52 -8.41
N ILE A 694 12.47 23.98 -9.60
CA ILE A 694 11.67 24.55 -10.69
C ILE A 694 10.72 23.49 -11.23
N THR A 695 9.66 23.92 -11.88
CA THR A 695 8.78 23.06 -12.68
C THR A 695 8.97 23.41 -14.14
N LEU A 696 9.37 22.45 -14.95
CA LEU A 696 9.33 22.56 -16.40
C LEU A 696 7.89 22.36 -16.86
N LYS A 697 7.35 23.34 -17.59
CA LYS A 697 5.94 23.34 -17.98
C LYS A 697 5.79 23.63 -19.47
N PHE A 698 5.06 22.79 -20.16
CA PHE A 698 4.50 23.01 -21.48
C PHE A 698 3.04 23.38 -21.34
N THR A 699 2.61 24.38 -22.09
CA THR A 699 1.20 24.76 -22.19
C THR A 699 0.88 24.97 -23.65
N GLY A 700 0.11 24.06 -24.23
CA GLY A 700 -0.50 24.19 -25.54
C GLY A 700 -1.80 24.99 -25.44
N THR A 701 -2.06 25.86 -26.39
CA THR A 701 -3.31 26.61 -26.52
C THR A 701 -3.72 26.65 -27.97
N GLU A 702 -4.90 26.17 -28.27
CA GLU A 702 -5.51 26.10 -29.59
C GLU A 702 -6.65 27.11 -29.70
N ASP A 703 -6.81 27.75 -30.83
CA ASP A 703 -7.87 28.70 -31.09
C ASP A 703 -9.23 28.01 -31.38
N SER A 704 -10.10 28.62 -32.16
CA SER A 704 -11.46 28.11 -32.41
C SER A 704 -11.61 27.24 -33.66
N SER A 705 -10.57 27.06 -34.47
CA SER A 705 -10.65 26.35 -35.74
C SER A 705 -9.29 25.87 -36.22
N LEU A 706 -9.27 24.76 -36.97
CA LEU A 706 -8.09 24.09 -37.52
C LEU A 706 -7.10 23.64 -36.41
N GLY A 707 -6.71 22.37 -36.46
CA GLY A 707 -5.90 21.78 -35.41
C GLY A 707 -4.40 22.04 -35.58
N THR A 708 -3.69 22.21 -34.46
CA THR A 708 -2.24 22.14 -34.40
C THR A 708 -1.81 21.18 -33.30
N SER A 709 -1.21 20.08 -33.67
CA SER A 709 -0.61 19.09 -32.80
C SER A 709 0.79 19.51 -32.37
N PHE A 710 1.05 19.57 -31.06
CA PHE A 710 2.39 19.72 -30.51
C PHE A 710 2.80 18.40 -29.82
N VAL A 711 3.70 17.67 -30.47
CA VAL A 711 4.14 16.35 -30.00
C VAL A 711 5.52 16.46 -29.39
N ILE A 712 5.65 16.08 -28.13
CA ILE A 712 6.88 16.14 -27.33
C ILE A 712 7.32 14.73 -26.97
N ASP A 713 8.60 14.46 -27.16
CA ASP A 713 9.17 13.16 -26.81
C ASP A 713 10.65 13.28 -26.41
N ASP A 714 11.22 12.18 -25.84
CA ASP A 714 12.62 12.05 -25.46
C ASP A 714 13.17 13.30 -24.76
N THR A 715 12.50 13.69 -23.67
CA THR A 715 12.89 14.84 -22.85
C THR A 715 14.11 14.51 -22.00
N ALA A 716 15.00 15.46 -21.74
CA ALA A 716 16.12 15.28 -20.83
C ALA A 716 16.48 16.58 -20.12
N LEU A 717 16.79 16.52 -18.84
CA LEU A 717 17.45 17.58 -18.08
C LEU A 717 18.76 17.04 -17.54
N ASN A 718 19.83 17.27 -18.28
CA ASN A 718 21.16 16.82 -17.90
C ASN A 718 21.87 17.87 -17.10
N VAL A 719 22.45 17.47 -15.96
CA VAL A 719 23.28 18.31 -15.11
C VAL A 719 24.71 17.79 -15.06
N SER A 720 25.68 18.70 -14.97
CA SER A 720 27.10 18.36 -14.91
C SER A 720 27.91 19.42 -14.15
#